data_29e3db37f7d3721fd75aa94eff44e45c
#
_entry.id   29e3db37f7d3721fd75aa94eff44e45c
#
_cell.length_a   1.000
_cell.length_b   1.000
_cell.length_c   1.000
_cell.angle_alpha   90.00
_cell.angle_beta   90.00
_cell.angle_gamma   90.00
#
_symmetry.space_group_name_H-M   'P 1'
#
loop_
_entity.id
_entity.type
_entity.pdbx_description
1 polymer ?
#
loop_
_entity_poly.entity_id
_entity_poly.type
_entity_poly.pdbx_seq_one_letter_code
_entity_poly.pdbx_strand_id
1 'polypeptide(L)'
;MTLAVNPPGLKASRHLDMATPKAITDDQLFLLIDGHAIVFRAWFAMRDHLITSSGQNTTGASGFMTMLLKTIREQNPTHIAVTFDTKAPTFRKDLFPAYKAQRQEVDPALHEQIPIVKEILAPMGIPVYEYDGFEADDLIGTLSKQASEKGMKTLILTGDADQLQLVDEKTSLLMYTGFGEMRTYDPAGVAERYDGLGPEYIAEIKALEGDSSDNIPGVPGVGKKSARTVLAKLGHFPSLFSNLSEIERIEGLRGAKRAMNLLDEHRETAAEALVLTTIVRDVPIDFDAEKSEFGQFDREAVIKVLMNYELRLVANRMPRFESDHLNEMKADNSNIAETSPKGASGQLEMIDDISPSLTVEALTPPDPPKPLGEYEIVTDTPTFQSMIDQLHKNGEFAFDTETTGLNSMTSDLVGLSFAIKTGHAWYVPLGHTEGTQVSFSDGLTLLRPLFENKSVGKIAHNANFDLMVLSTAGIDVKALTFDTMIAAALCGYRSIGLKQLAFQLFGQNMTEIKTLIGVGKKQITMAEVPIEQAGPYAASDADFTWRLYEYLKQEIPDHQADYVNKEIEIPLLPIIIEMQRNGMIIDKAALADMSEQLGTEIELIKQAATSVVGGRELNLASNQQVANLLIDELGAPKTRKTKTGWSMDANALEKIQESRGLDDRIYQIADAVLKFRELTKLKSTYVDALPLLANPNTRRVHTSFNQVGSATGRLSSNDPNVQNIPVRTELGRKVRKAFVTDFENGWQFLAADYSQIELRILAHLSQDPGLLEAFGNGEDIHASTARAMYGVQDVSADQRRIAKILNFGVIYGLGPIGVARQTDLTRKQGQEFIDLYFGKYPGIRNHIEQAKQFARDTGFAQTVTGRRRYLPDINAGHPGHRAAAERVSVNMPIQGTAADVIKLAMINISNEMKTQKMQSKMSIQVHDELIFEIAPGELMEMQMMVTTMMPEAMDLTVPLLVEAKTGPTWGDMDSVD
;
A
#
# COMPACT_ATOMS: atom_id res chain seq x y z
N MET A 1 11.14 65.46 0.68
CA MET A 1 12.12 65.38 -0.42
C MET A 1 12.12 63.94 -0.86
N THR A 2 11.16 63.54 -1.67
CA THR A 2 11.13 63.61 -3.14
C THR A 2 12.33 62.98 -3.82
N LEU A 3 12.09 61.83 -4.41
CA LEU A 3 12.40 61.60 -5.81
C LEU A 3 11.76 60.28 -6.29
N ALA A 4 10.75 60.46 -7.13
CA ALA A 4 10.15 59.45 -7.96
C ALA A 4 11.04 59.19 -9.19
N VAL A 5 11.13 57.91 -9.64
CA VAL A 5 11.63 57.61 -10.99
C VAL A 5 10.58 56.72 -11.66
N ASN A 6 9.94 57.27 -12.68
CA ASN A 6 9.14 56.58 -13.69
C ASN A 6 10.04 55.99 -14.79
N PRO A 7 9.74 54.79 -15.33
CA PRO A 7 10.24 54.42 -16.63
C PRO A 7 9.21 54.70 -17.75
N PRO A 8 9.64 54.84 -19.02
CA PRO A 8 8.89 55.45 -20.11
C PRO A 8 7.97 54.49 -20.88
N GLY A 9 6.94 55.10 -21.34
CA GLY A 9 5.89 54.78 -22.23
C GLY A 9 5.91 53.57 -23.18
N LEU A 10 4.81 52.89 -23.23
CA LEU A 10 4.32 52.13 -24.38
C LEU A 10 2.95 52.67 -24.76
N LYS A 11 2.83 52.96 -26.07
CA LYS A 11 1.71 53.61 -26.72
C LYS A 11 0.43 52.74 -26.67
N ALA A 12 -0.67 53.40 -26.42
CA ALA A 12 -2.03 52.91 -26.54
C ALA A 12 -2.41 52.54 -27.99
N SER A 13 -3.18 51.49 -28.09
CA SER A 13 -4.46 51.36 -28.77
C SER A 13 -4.69 49.98 -29.35
N ARG A 14 -5.52 49.20 -28.74
CA ARG A 14 -6.52 48.35 -29.40
C ARG A 14 -7.76 48.32 -28.52
N HIS A 15 -8.85 48.81 -29.09
CA HIS A 15 -10.18 48.62 -28.56
C HIS A 15 -10.38 47.12 -28.30
N LEU A 16 -10.54 46.72 -27.05
CA LEU A 16 -11.20 45.47 -26.68
C LEU A 16 -12.69 45.77 -26.72
N ASP A 17 -13.36 45.13 -27.68
CA ASP A 17 -14.81 44.97 -27.61
C ASP A 17 -15.15 44.34 -26.28
N MET A 18 -15.86 45.08 -25.43
CA MET A 18 -16.46 44.54 -24.21
C MET A 18 -17.54 43.53 -24.66
N ALA A 19 -17.23 42.28 -24.63
CA ALA A 19 -18.25 41.19 -24.70
C ALA A 19 -19.27 41.45 -23.60
N THR A 20 -20.54 41.62 -23.96
CA THR A 20 -21.66 41.66 -23.03
C THR A 20 -21.57 40.45 -22.12
N PRO A 21 -21.69 40.58 -20.75
CA PRO A 21 -21.68 39.45 -19.86
C PRO A 21 -22.71 38.42 -20.31
N LYS A 22 -22.28 37.16 -20.48
CA LYS A 22 -23.21 36.06 -20.71
C LYS A 22 -24.26 36.04 -19.60
N ALA A 23 -25.54 36.09 -19.95
CA ALA A 23 -26.60 36.03 -18.95
C ALA A 23 -26.50 34.70 -18.18
N ILE A 24 -26.41 34.80 -16.85
CA ILE A 24 -26.41 33.67 -15.94
C ILE A 24 -27.77 32.96 -16.04
N THR A 25 -27.80 31.68 -16.30
CA THR A 25 -29.01 30.85 -16.44
C THR A 25 -29.16 29.93 -15.21
N ASP A 26 -30.41 29.52 -14.89
CA ASP A 26 -30.70 28.62 -13.76
C ASP A 26 -30.03 27.23 -13.82
N ASP A 27 -29.35 26.91 -14.91
CA ASP A 27 -28.61 25.66 -15.12
C ASP A 27 -27.14 25.75 -14.69
N GLN A 28 -26.66 26.92 -14.18
CA GLN A 28 -25.27 27.05 -13.76
C GLN A 28 -25.07 26.54 -12.33
N LEU A 29 -24.12 25.57 -12.20
CA LEU A 29 -23.77 24.97 -10.90
C LEU A 29 -22.42 25.49 -10.44
N PHE A 30 -22.41 26.15 -9.27
CA PHE A 30 -21.19 26.56 -8.57
C PHE A 30 -20.78 25.53 -7.51
N LEU A 31 -19.63 24.86 -7.70
CA LEU A 31 -19.03 23.97 -6.72
C LEU A 31 -18.10 24.79 -5.81
N LEU A 32 -18.48 24.94 -4.55
CA LEU A 32 -17.73 25.66 -3.54
C LEU A 32 -17.12 24.66 -2.54
N ILE A 33 -15.82 24.69 -2.34
CA ILE A 33 -15.10 23.65 -1.62
C ILE A 33 -14.48 24.20 -0.35
N ASP A 34 -14.76 23.54 0.76
CA ASP A 34 -14.07 23.70 2.03
C ASP A 34 -12.69 23.01 1.96
N GLY A 35 -11.66 23.80 1.65
CA GLY A 35 -10.33 23.28 1.41
C GLY A 35 -9.71 22.59 2.63
N HIS A 36 -9.86 23.20 3.83
CA HIS A 36 -9.34 22.61 5.07
C HIS A 36 -10.03 21.30 5.41
N ALA A 37 -11.36 21.27 5.43
CA ALA A 37 -12.10 20.06 5.78
C ALA A 37 -11.78 18.90 4.84
N ILE A 38 -11.62 19.16 3.54
CA ILE A 38 -11.33 18.12 2.55
C ILE A 38 -9.87 17.64 2.64
N VAL A 39 -8.89 18.53 2.82
CA VAL A 39 -7.46 18.15 3.02
C VAL A 39 -7.30 17.32 4.30
N PHE A 40 -7.88 17.77 5.41
CA PHE A 40 -7.83 17.05 6.68
C PHE A 40 -8.50 15.68 6.58
N ARG A 41 -9.67 15.62 5.96
CA ARG A 41 -10.34 14.34 5.73
C ARG A 41 -9.50 13.39 4.89
N ALA A 42 -8.89 13.88 3.82
CA ALA A 42 -8.01 13.09 2.96
C ALA A 42 -6.81 12.54 3.74
N TRP A 43 -6.18 13.37 4.55
CA TRP A 43 -5.06 12.99 5.41
C TRP A 43 -5.41 11.86 6.37
N PHE A 44 -6.50 12.00 7.11
CA PHE A 44 -6.91 11.00 8.11
C PHE A 44 -7.58 9.74 7.52
N ALA A 45 -7.99 9.78 6.26
CA ALA A 45 -8.57 8.62 5.59
C ALA A 45 -7.51 7.62 5.10
N MET A 46 -6.30 8.08 4.79
CA MET A 46 -5.21 7.23 4.31
C MET A 46 -4.43 6.64 5.49
N ARG A 47 -4.21 5.31 5.46
CA ARG A 47 -3.41 4.61 6.49
C ARG A 47 -1.92 4.82 6.29
N ASP A 48 -1.49 4.77 5.02
CA ASP A 48 -0.10 4.91 4.62
C ASP A 48 0.07 6.28 3.98
N HIS A 49 1.03 7.06 4.48
CA HIS A 49 1.33 8.37 3.94
C HIS A 49 2.04 8.26 2.60
N LEU A 50 1.61 9.07 1.64
CA LEU A 50 2.27 9.24 0.36
C LEU A 50 3.43 10.23 0.53
N ILE A 51 4.64 9.74 0.36
CA ILE A 51 5.86 10.53 0.49
C ILE A 51 6.59 10.47 -0.84
N THR A 52 6.99 11.62 -1.39
CA THR A 52 7.77 11.70 -2.61
C THR A 52 9.17 11.11 -2.43
N SER A 53 9.87 10.88 -3.53
CA SER A 53 11.27 10.45 -3.50
C SER A 53 12.19 11.46 -2.77
N SER A 54 11.83 12.76 -2.78
CA SER A 54 12.51 13.82 -2.02
C SER A 54 12.13 13.87 -0.53
N GLY A 55 11.23 13.00 -0.05
CA GLY A 55 10.82 12.96 1.35
C GLY A 55 9.62 13.86 1.69
N GLN A 56 9.02 14.56 0.74
CA GLN A 56 7.86 15.43 0.97
C GLN A 56 6.58 14.60 1.07
N ASN A 57 5.78 14.85 2.10
CA ASN A 57 4.47 14.20 2.25
C ASN A 57 3.43 14.88 1.34
N THR A 58 2.70 14.09 0.56
CA THR A 58 1.69 14.54 -0.41
C THR A 58 0.32 13.88 -0.20
N THR A 59 0.12 13.23 0.95
CA THR A 59 -1.08 12.45 1.29
C THR A 59 -2.36 13.27 1.20
N GLY A 60 -2.39 14.44 1.87
CA GLY A 60 -3.55 15.33 1.89
C GLY A 60 -3.87 15.88 0.50
N ALA A 61 -2.84 16.33 -0.23
CA ALA A 61 -2.98 16.87 -1.58
C ALA A 61 -3.48 15.81 -2.57
N SER A 62 -2.94 14.60 -2.53
CA SER A 62 -3.40 13.48 -3.35
C SER A 62 -4.87 13.14 -3.11
N GLY A 63 -5.26 13.07 -1.85
CA GLY A 63 -6.65 12.75 -1.49
C GLY A 63 -7.60 13.89 -1.84
N PHE A 64 -7.21 15.15 -1.57
CA PHE A 64 -7.98 16.33 -1.97
C PHE A 64 -8.25 16.33 -3.48
N MET A 65 -7.22 16.19 -4.30
CA MET A 65 -7.35 16.16 -5.75
C MET A 65 -8.17 14.97 -6.24
N THR A 66 -8.05 13.82 -5.61
CA THR A 66 -8.88 12.64 -5.95
C THR A 66 -10.36 12.91 -5.69
N MET A 67 -10.69 13.58 -4.57
CA MET A 67 -12.05 13.94 -4.21
C MET A 67 -12.58 15.05 -5.11
N LEU A 68 -11.79 16.06 -5.40
CA LEU A 68 -12.13 17.15 -6.34
C LEU A 68 -12.46 16.59 -7.73
N LEU A 69 -11.57 15.80 -8.34
CA LEU A 69 -11.77 15.25 -9.69
C LEU A 69 -12.98 14.30 -9.75
N LYS A 70 -13.23 13.53 -8.69
CA LYS A 70 -14.44 12.72 -8.57
C LYS A 70 -15.68 13.58 -8.57
N THR A 71 -15.70 14.65 -7.77
CA THR A 71 -16.84 15.56 -7.65
C THR A 71 -17.09 16.32 -8.96
N ILE A 72 -16.05 16.82 -9.62
CA ILE A 72 -16.15 17.45 -10.94
C ILE A 72 -16.84 16.50 -11.94
N ARG A 73 -16.38 15.25 -12.01
CA ARG A 73 -16.93 14.27 -12.96
C ARG A 73 -18.39 13.89 -12.65
N GLU A 74 -18.76 13.80 -11.35
CA GLU A 74 -20.10 13.36 -10.94
C GLU A 74 -21.13 14.50 -10.97
N GLN A 75 -20.70 15.74 -10.69
CA GLN A 75 -21.61 16.89 -10.55
C GLN A 75 -21.58 17.84 -11.76
N ASN A 76 -20.55 17.73 -12.62
CA ASN A 76 -20.35 18.56 -13.81
C ASN A 76 -20.55 20.08 -13.54
N PRO A 77 -19.81 20.69 -12.58
CA PRO A 77 -19.97 22.09 -12.23
C PRO A 77 -19.49 23.00 -13.35
N THR A 78 -20.19 24.11 -13.53
CA THR A 78 -19.78 25.20 -14.46
C THR A 78 -18.81 26.19 -13.83
N HIS A 79 -18.83 26.30 -12.50
CA HIS A 79 -17.99 27.21 -11.73
C HIS A 79 -17.41 26.48 -10.52
N ILE A 80 -16.16 26.75 -10.16
CA ILE A 80 -15.50 26.14 -8.99
C ILE A 80 -14.71 27.18 -8.24
N ALA A 81 -14.77 27.15 -6.90
CA ALA A 81 -13.86 27.88 -6.02
C ALA A 81 -13.54 27.05 -4.77
N VAL A 82 -12.41 27.38 -4.14
CA VAL A 82 -11.95 26.73 -2.90
C VAL A 82 -11.71 27.81 -1.84
N THR A 83 -12.09 27.54 -0.60
CA THR A 83 -11.82 28.42 0.55
C THR A 83 -10.81 27.77 1.49
N PHE A 84 -9.95 28.58 2.08
CA PHE A 84 -9.04 28.16 3.15
C PHE A 84 -9.05 29.15 4.31
N ASP A 85 -8.79 28.63 5.54
CA ASP A 85 -8.52 29.47 6.69
C ASP A 85 -7.14 30.11 6.58
N THR A 86 -7.01 31.33 7.10
CA THR A 86 -5.71 31.99 7.30
C THR A 86 -5.11 31.64 8.67
N LYS A 87 -3.87 32.04 8.89
CA LYS A 87 -3.21 31.89 10.20
C LYS A 87 -3.61 33.02 11.20
N ALA A 88 -4.32 34.04 10.72
CA ALA A 88 -4.77 35.15 11.57
C ALA A 88 -5.85 34.69 12.57
N PRO A 89 -5.87 35.25 13.78
CA PRO A 89 -6.95 35.00 14.71
C PRO A 89 -8.30 35.50 14.13
N THR A 90 -9.37 34.75 14.40
CA THR A 90 -10.71 35.14 13.94
C THR A 90 -11.47 35.90 15.03
N PHE A 91 -12.49 36.65 14.65
CA PHE A 91 -13.34 37.40 15.58
C PHE A 91 -13.94 36.51 16.67
N ARG A 92 -14.16 35.19 16.41
CA ARG A 92 -14.67 34.24 17.40
C ARG A 92 -13.70 34.05 18.55
N LYS A 93 -12.39 34.07 18.27
CA LYS A 93 -11.36 33.96 19.28
C LYS A 93 -11.21 35.23 20.12
N ASP A 94 -11.51 36.39 19.52
CA ASP A 94 -11.55 37.66 20.24
C ASP A 94 -12.75 37.75 21.19
N LEU A 95 -13.91 37.21 20.73
CA LEU A 95 -15.15 37.14 21.54
C LEU A 95 -15.03 36.07 22.65
N PHE A 96 -14.42 34.93 22.35
CA PHE A 96 -14.29 33.81 23.28
C PHE A 96 -12.87 33.22 23.20
N PRO A 97 -11.93 33.66 24.08
CA PRO A 97 -10.54 33.24 24.05
C PRO A 97 -10.32 31.72 24.15
N ALA A 98 -11.29 30.97 24.74
CA ALA A 98 -11.25 29.51 24.85
C ALA A 98 -11.73 28.80 23.55
N TYR A 99 -12.18 29.54 22.54
CA TYR A 99 -12.59 28.98 21.27
C TYR A 99 -11.47 28.17 20.61
N LYS A 100 -11.76 26.92 20.26
CA LYS A 100 -10.81 25.94 19.67
C LYS A 100 -9.53 25.67 20.50
N ALA A 101 -9.50 26.08 21.79
CA ALA A 101 -8.29 25.94 22.62
C ALA A 101 -7.94 24.47 22.97
N GLN A 102 -8.90 23.55 22.85
CA GLN A 102 -8.68 22.11 23.12
C GLN A 102 -8.24 21.31 21.89
N ARG A 103 -8.14 21.93 20.71
CA ARG A 103 -7.66 21.24 19.51
C ARG A 103 -6.20 20.82 19.73
N GLN A 104 -5.93 19.52 19.57
CA GLN A 104 -4.57 18.99 19.63
C GLN A 104 -3.74 19.55 18.46
N GLU A 105 -2.48 19.82 18.70
CA GLU A 105 -1.54 20.13 17.61
C GLU A 105 -1.56 18.97 16.61
N VAL A 106 -1.88 19.29 15.37
CA VAL A 106 -1.82 18.33 14.26
C VAL A 106 -0.40 18.24 13.72
N ASP A 107 -0.10 17.14 13.04
CA ASP A 107 1.19 16.93 12.40
C ASP A 107 1.52 18.12 11.48
N PRO A 108 2.69 18.79 11.64
CA PRO A 108 3.12 19.88 10.75
C PRO A 108 3.04 19.52 9.27
N ALA A 109 3.31 18.27 8.89
CA ALA A 109 3.22 17.78 7.51
C ALA A 109 1.79 17.87 6.93
N LEU A 110 0.76 17.93 7.76
CA LEU A 110 -0.62 18.17 7.31
C LEU A 110 -0.81 19.63 6.85
N HIS A 111 -0.23 20.58 7.55
CA HIS A 111 -0.29 22.00 7.15
C HIS A 111 0.50 22.27 5.85
N GLU A 112 1.55 21.48 5.58
CA GLU A 112 2.31 21.55 4.33
C GLU A 112 1.51 21.10 3.10
N GLN A 113 0.38 20.40 3.28
CA GLN A 113 -0.48 19.98 2.17
C GLN A 113 -1.23 21.14 1.51
N ILE A 114 -1.57 22.18 2.28
CA ILE A 114 -2.36 23.32 1.79
C ILE A 114 -1.63 24.11 0.69
N PRO A 115 -0.35 24.51 0.87
CA PRO A 115 0.42 25.10 -0.22
C PRO A 115 0.49 24.24 -1.48
N ILE A 116 0.67 22.92 -1.34
CA ILE A 116 0.71 21.99 -2.47
C ILE A 116 -0.61 22.00 -3.23
N VAL A 117 -1.74 21.94 -2.52
CA VAL A 117 -3.07 22.01 -3.14
C VAL A 117 -3.25 23.33 -3.90
N LYS A 118 -2.87 24.45 -3.31
CA LYS A 118 -2.97 25.76 -3.97
C LYS A 118 -2.13 25.85 -5.23
N GLU A 119 -0.91 25.28 -5.21
CA GLU A 119 -0.02 25.25 -6.37
C GLU A 119 -0.60 24.40 -7.51
N ILE A 120 -1.34 23.33 -7.20
CA ILE A 120 -2.02 22.49 -8.20
C ILE A 120 -3.26 23.21 -8.76
N LEU A 121 -4.04 23.91 -7.92
CA LEU A 121 -5.27 24.60 -8.32
C LEU A 121 -4.98 25.81 -9.24
N ALA A 122 -3.83 26.47 -9.07
CA ALA A 122 -3.48 27.66 -9.83
C ALA A 122 -3.47 27.44 -11.36
N PRO A 123 -2.76 26.45 -11.93
CA PRO A 123 -2.80 26.19 -13.37
C PRO A 123 -4.13 25.57 -13.83
N MET A 124 -5.00 25.10 -12.91
CA MET A 124 -6.37 24.68 -13.24
C MET A 124 -7.33 25.87 -13.36
N GLY A 125 -6.88 27.10 -13.07
CA GLY A 125 -7.71 28.29 -13.09
C GLY A 125 -8.77 28.32 -11.98
N ILE A 126 -8.63 27.54 -10.91
CA ILE A 126 -9.59 27.49 -9.80
C ILE A 126 -9.20 28.54 -8.76
N PRO A 127 -10.03 29.58 -8.52
CA PRO A 127 -9.72 30.60 -7.53
C PRO A 127 -9.78 30.06 -6.10
N VAL A 128 -8.85 30.57 -5.29
CA VAL A 128 -8.75 30.31 -3.85
C VAL A 128 -9.11 31.56 -3.10
N TYR A 129 -10.07 31.46 -2.16
CA TYR A 129 -10.50 32.56 -1.30
C TYR A 129 -9.99 32.36 0.13
N GLU A 130 -9.39 33.39 0.67
CA GLU A 130 -8.87 33.51 2.04
C GLU A 130 -9.09 34.94 2.52
N TYR A 131 -9.46 35.11 3.80
CA TYR A 131 -9.63 36.45 4.36
C TYR A 131 -9.32 36.46 5.86
N ASP A 132 -8.42 37.35 6.29
CA ASP A 132 -7.99 37.44 7.68
C ASP A 132 -9.14 37.91 8.59
N GLY A 133 -9.26 37.30 9.78
CA GLY A 133 -10.29 37.63 10.76
C GLY A 133 -11.56 36.80 10.65
N PHE A 134 -11.75 36.02 9.57
CA PHE A 134 -12.87 35.14 9.33
C PHE A 134 -12.42 33.71 9.06
N GLU A 135 -13.32 32.76 9.27
CA GLU A 135 -13.04 31.34 8.96
C GLU A 135 -13.50 31.00 7.53
N ALA A 136 -12.98 29.91 6.98
CA ALA A 136 -13.38 29.41 5.65
C ALA A 136 -14.90 29.23 5.54
N ASP A 137 -15.58 28.82 6.63
CA ASP A 137 -17.03 28.67 6.71
C ASP A 137 -17.76 29.99 6.47
N ASP A 138 -17.25 31.12 6.99
CA ASP A 138 -17.82 32.44 6.79
C ASP A 138 -17.67 32.90 5.32
N LEU A 139 -16.53 32.55 4.72
CA LEU A 139 -16.31 32.80 3.28
C LEU A 139 -17.30 31.98 2.45
N ILE A 140 -17.49 30.71 2.79
CA ILE A 140 -18.44 29.81 2.13
C ILE A 140 -19.87 30.36 2.25
N GLY A 141 -20.25 30.79 3.45
CA GLY A 141 -21.56 31.43 3.70
C GLY A 141 -21.80 32.69 2.86
N THR A 142 -20.76 33.50 2.71
CA THR A 142 -20.82 34.75 1.92
C THR A 142 -20.86 34.46 0.43
N LEU A 143 -19.93 33.63 -0.09
CA LEU A 143 -19.84 33.28 -1.52
C LEU A 143 -21.10 32.56 -2.02
N SER A 144 -21.63 31.61 -1.22
CA SER A 144 -22.87 30.90 -1.59
C SER A 144 -24.07 31.83 -1.68
N LYS A 145 -24.18 32.81 -0.76
CA LYS A 145 -25.21 33.83 -0.81
C LYS A 145 -25.08 34.71 -2.06
N GLN A 146 -23.88 35.23 -2.36
CA GLN A 146 -23.66 36.07 -3.53
C GLN A 146 -23.88 35.33 -4.85
N ALA A 147 -23.55 34.02 -4.92
CA ALA A 147 -23.82 33.17 -6.07
C ALA A 147 -25.36 32.98 -6.25
N SER A 148 -26.08 32.74 -5.16
CA SER A 148 -27.54 32.64 -5.16
C SER A 148 -28.22 33.92 -5.59
N GLU A 149 -27.72 35.09 -5.18
CA GLU A 149 -28.22 36.41 -5.59
C GLU A 149 -27.99 36.65 -7.11
N LYS A 150 -26.95 36.06 -7.68
CA LYS A 150 -26.67 36.05 -9.13
C LYS A 150 -27.48 34.99 -9.89
N GLY A 151 -28.28 34.17 -9.24
CA GLY A 151 -29.15 33.17 -9.88
C GLY A 151 -28.55 31.78 -9.99
N MET A 152 -27.30 31.54 -9.50
CA MET A 152 -26.62 30.24 -9.58
C MET A 152 -27.07 29.28 -8.48
N LYS A 153 -27.07 27.99 -8.78
CA LYS A 153 -27.14 26.92 -7.77
C LYS A 153 -25.77 26.68 -7.17
N THR A 154 -25.68 26.53 -5.86
CA THR A 154 -24.41 26.25 -5.16
C THR A 154 -24.42 24.85 -4.56
N LEU A 155 -23.36 24.08 -4.81
CA LEU A 155 -23.09 22.81 -4.16
C LEU A 155 -21.83 22.98 -3.30
N ILE A 156 -21.98 22.91 -1.98
CA ILE A 156 -20.86 23.02 -1.04
C ILE A 156 -20.30 21.64 -0.76
N LEU A 157 -19.02 21.41 -1.07
CA LEU A 157 -18.30 20.19 -0.74
C LEU A 157 -17.51 20.39 0.57
N THR A 158 -17.96 19.74 1.64
CA THR A 158 -17.34 19.83 2.96
C THR A 158 -17.40 18.53 3.76
N GLY A 159 -16.65 18.44 4.83
CA GLY A 159 -16.77 17.43 5.88
C GLY A 159 -17.47 17.93 7.12
N ASP A 160 -17.79 19.23 7.19
CA ASP A 160 -18.34 19.90 8.36
C ASP A 160 -19.86 19.96 8.32
N ALA A 161 -20.50 19.46 9.39
CA ALA A 161 -21.96 19.48 9.53
C ALA A 161 -22.51 20.86 9.95
N ASP A 162 -21.68 21.77 10.40
CA ASP A 162 -22.10 23.11 10.82
C ASP A 162 -22.53 23.95 9.63
N GLN A 163 -21.94 23.66 8.46
CA GLN A 163 -22.34 24.28 7.19
C GLN A 163 -23.76 23.88 6.70
N LEU A 164 -24.43 22.92 7.35
CA LEU A 164 -25.83 22.58 7.05
C LEU A 164 -26.77 23.75 7.29
N GLN A 165 -26.39 24.75 8.11
CA GLN A 165 -27.13 26.01 8.27
C GLN A 165 -27.17 26.87 7.00
N LEU A 166 -26.30 26.60 6.01
CA LEU A 166 -26.25 27.34 4.76
C LEU A 166 -27.18 26.79 3.67
N VAL A 167 -27.76 25.62 3.91
CA VAL A 167 -28.63 24.94 2.94
C VAL A 167 -29.95 25.70 2.77
N ASP A 168 -30.32 25.97 1.51
CA ASP A 168 -31.54 26.62 1.12
C ASP A 168 -32.03 26.07 -0.24
N GLU A 169 -33.02 26.72 -0.89
CA GLU A 169 -33.57 26.27 -2.18
C GLU A 169 -32.53 26.22 -3.32
N LYS A 170 -31.46 27.04 -3.24
CA LYS A 170 -30.42 27.14 -4.25
C LYS A 170 -29.08 26.57 -3.78
N THR A 171 -28.92 26.38 -2.49
CA THR A 171 -27.67 25.89 -1.87
C THR A 171 -27.85 24.49 -1.28
N SER A 172 -27.11 23.52 -1.73
CA SER A 172 -27.08 22.16 -1.18
C SER A 172 -25.67 21.82 -0.66
N LEU A 173 -25.60 20.89 0.29
CA LEU A 173 -24.35 20.44 0.89
C LEU A 173 -24.03 19.01 0.46
N LEU A 174 -22.82 18.77 -0.04
CA LEU A 174 -22.29 17.45 -0.40
C LEU A 174 -21.31 16.99 0.68
N MET A 175 -21.70 16.00 1.47
CA MET A 175 -20.89 15.47 2.56
C MET A 175 -20.47 14.02 2.34
N TYR A 176 -19.27 13.69 2.78
CA TYR A 176 -18.81 12.30 2.88
C TYR A 176 -19.39 11.64 4.14
N THR A 177 -20.18 10.57 3.99
CA THR A 177 -20.87 9.86 5.09
C THR A 177 -20.18 8.57 5.56
N GLY A 178 -19.06 8.16 4.92
CA GLY A 178 -18.34 6.94 5.25
C GLY A 178 -17.15 6.71 4.31
N PHE A 179 -16.79 5.45 4.07
CA PHE A 179 -15.72 5.05 3.15
C PHE A 179 -16.13 5.32 1.69
N GLY A 180 -15.93 6.57 1.23
CA GLY A 180 -16.11 6.94 -0.17
C GLY A 180 -17.55 7.23 -0.62
N GLU A 181 -18.53 7.12 0.27
CA GLU A 181 -19.92 7.49 -0.02
C GLU A 181 -20.16 8.98 0.23
N MET A 182 -20.79 9.65 -0.72
CA MET A 182 -21.20 11.04 -0.63
C MET A 182 -22.74 11.11 -0.52
N ARG A 183 -23.22 11.99 0.35
CA ARG A 183 -24.65 12.29 0.47
C ARG A 183 -24.88 13.78 0.28
N THR A 184 -25.81 14.11 -0.59
CA THR A 184 -26.27 15.49 -0.77
C THR A 184 -27.37 15.78 0.25
N TYR A 185 -27.30 16.96 0.88
CA TYR A 185 -28.28 17.49 1.80
C TYR A 185 -28.90 18.74 1.18
N ASP A 186 -30.19 18.65 0.89
CA ASP A 186 -31.09 19.72 0.61
C ASP A 186 -31.91 20.07 1.89
N PRO A 187 -32.81 21.05 1.90
CA PRO A 187 -33.60 21.38 3.09
C PRO A 187 -34.35 20.18 3.67
N ALA A 188 -34.87 19.29 2.83
CA ALA A 188 -35.57 18.09 3.28
C ALA A 188 -34.61 17.08 3.93
N GLY A 189 -33.43 16.87 3.34
CA GLY A 189 -32.40 16.02 3.90
C GLY A 189 -31.83 16.52 5.24
N VAL A 190 -31.79 17.87 5.44
CA VAL A 190 -31.43 18.46 6.73
C VAL A 190 -32.54 18.18 7.76
N ALA A 191 -33.80 18.43 7.42
CA ALA A 191 -34.90 18.15 8.30
C ALA A 191 -35.01 16.67 8.70
N GLU A 192 -34.78 15.73 7.77
CA GLU A 192 -34.68 14.29 8.08
C GLU A 192 -33.61 14.00 9.13
N ARG A 193 -32.47 14.65 9.03
CA ARG A 193 -31.31 14.42 9.95
C ARG A 193 -31.51 15.02 11.33
N TYR A 194 -32.30 16.08 11.44
CA TYR A 194 -32.51 16.87 12.66
C TYR A 194 -33.94 16.81 13.20
N ASP A 195 -34.60 15.66 13.07
CA ASP A 195 -35.90 15.37 13.70
C ASP A 195 -37.01 16.33 13.25
N GLY A 196 -37.00 16.81 12.00
CA GLY A 196 -37.95 17.71 11.40
C GLY A 196 -37.58 19.20 11.47
N LEU A 197 -36.39 19.52 12.04
CA LEU A 197 -35.90 20.91 12.09
C LEU A 197 -35.08 21.21 10.83
N GLY A 198 -35.37 22.36 10.20
CA GLY A 198 -34.68 22.81 8.99
C GLY A 198 -33.31 23.41 9.23
N PRO A 199 -32.64 23.82 8.12
CA PRO A 199 -31.31 24.45 8.17
C PRO A 199 -31.22 25.65 9.11
N GLU A 200 -32.30 26.45 9.20
CA GLU A 200 -32.40 27.67 10.01
C GLU A 200 -32.27 27.44 11.52
N TYR A 201 -32.42 26.19 11.98
CA TYR A 201 -32.28 25.81 13.39
C TYR A 201 -30.89 25.31 13.77
N ILE A 202 -30.01 25.05 12.81
CA ILE A 202 -28.72 24.36 13.06
C ILE A 202 -27.83 25.14 14.03
N ALA A 203 -27.69 26.45 13.83
CA ALA A 203 -26.91 27.31 14.73
C ALA A 203 -27.48 27.31 16.16
N GLU A 204 -28.84 27.42 16.32
CA GLU A 204 -29.48 27.39 17.61
C GLU A 204 -29.43 26.05 18.32
N ILE A 205 -29.51 24.93 17.55
CA ILE A 205 -29.29 23.58 18.08
C ILE A 205 -27.89 23.49 18.68
N LYS A 206 -26.88 23.93 17.93
CA LYS A 206 -25.47 23.92 18.38
C LYS A 206 -25.26 24.85 19.59
N ALA A 207 -25.89 26.00 19.62
CA ALA A 207 -25.83 26.91 20.75
C ALA A 207 -26.40 26.30 22.05
N LEU A 208 -27.46 25.49 21.94
CA LEU A 208 -28.06 24.84 23.11
C LEU A 208 -27.29 23.60 23.55
N GLU A 209 -26.90 22.73 22.60
CA GLU A 209 -26.19 21.48 22.95
C GLU A 209 -24.68 21.65 23.19
N GLY A 210 -24.13 22.78 22.75
CA GLY A 210 -22.67 23.04 22.74
C GLY A 210 -21.97 22.32 21.62
N ASP A 211 -20.74 22.76 21.35
CA ASP A 211 -19.84 22.10 20.43
C ASP A 211 -18.50 21.81 21.08
N SER A 212 -18.27 20.52 21.34
CA SER A 212 -17.00 20.06 21.96
C SER A 212 -15.83 20.12 21.00
N SER A 213 -16.03 20.15 19.68
CA SER A 213 -14.96 20.25 18.69
C SER A 213 -14.36 21.66 18.65
N ASP A 214 -15.19 22.65 18.85
CA ASP A 214 -14.82 24.07 18.87
C ASP A 214 -14.77 24.68 20.27
N ASN A 215 -14.97 23.83 21.28
CA ASN A 215 -14.99 24.23 22.68
C ASN A 215 -16.05 25.30 23.00
N ILE A 216 -17.18 25.26 22.29
CA ILE A 216 -18.32 26.16 22.53
C ILE A 216 -19.16 25.55 23.65
N PRO A 217 -19.38 26.27 24.78
CA PRO A 217 -20.23 25.79 25.84
C PRO A 217 -21.70 25.85 25.40
N GLY A 218 -22.39 24.70 25.55
CA GLY A 218 -23.84 24.71 25.46
C GLY A 218 -24.49 25.03 26.79
N VAL A 219 -25.82 24.94 26.85
CA VAL A 219 -26.58 25.08 28.11
C VAL A 219 -26.34 23.82 28.95
N PRO A 220 -25.70 23.91 30.14
CA PRO A 220 -25.40 22.75 30.96
C PRO A 220 -26.64 21.92 31.29
N GLY A 221 -26.61 20.62 30.95
CA GLY A 221 -27.71 19.69 31.19
C GLY A 221 -28.80 19.68 30.12
N VAL A 222 -28.70 20.49 29.08
CA VAL A 222 -29.55 20.44 27.89
C VAL A 222 -28.82 19.66 26.82
N GLY A 223 -29.20 18.40 26.62
CA GLY A 223 -28.58 17.55 25.60
C GLY A 223 -29.32 17.58 24.28
N LYS A 224 -28.72 16.95 23.24
CA LYS A 224 -29.22 16.92 21.83
C LYS A 224 -30.72 16.75 21.67
N LYS A 225 -31.29 15.73 22.34
CA LYS A 225 -32.70 15.43 22.22
C LYS A 225 -33.57 16.55 22.84
N SER A 226 -33.15 17.08 23.97
CA SER A 226 -33.90 18.16 24.64
C SER A 226 -33.85 19.46 23.84
N ALA A 227 -32.66 19.85 23.34
CA ALA A 227 -32.48 21.03 22.49
C ALA A 227 -33.41 20.99 21.27
N ARG A 228 -33.36 19.89 20.52
CA ARG A 228 -34.19 19.71 19.32
C ARG A 228 -35.68 19.69 19.64
N THR A 229 -36.07 18.98 20.71
CA THR A 229 -37.52 18.93 21.10
C THR A 229 -38.03 20.28 21.49
N VAL A 230 -37.29 21.09 22.21
CA VAL A 230 -37.70 22.42 22.65
C VAL A 230 -37.77 23.37 21.47
N LEU A 231 -36.80 23.41 20.59
CA LEU A 231 -36.81 24.23 19.36
C LEU A 231 -37.94 23.84 18.41
N ALA A 232 -38.22 22.55 18.23
CA ALA A 232 -39.33 22.07 17.39
C ALA A 232 -40.69 22.48 17.91
N LYS A 233 -40.85 22.71 19.22
CA LYS A 233 -42.13 23.05 19.83
C LYS A 233 -42.31 24.54 20.06
N LEU A 234 -41.24 25.26 20.39
CA LEU A 234 -41.32 26.68 20.77
C LEU A 234 -40.77 27.64 19.70
N GLY A 235 -40.11 27.07 18.65
CA GLY A 235 -39.49 27.85 17.59
C GLY A 235 -38.14 28.42 17.95
N HIS A 236 -37.72 29.44 17.23
CA HIS A 236 -36.43 30.11 17.38
C HIS A 236 -36.22 30.78 18.75
N PHE A 237 -34.96 31.05 19.12
CA PHE A 237 -34.57 31.63 20.41
C PHE A 237 -35.48 32.78 20.89
N PRO A 238 -35.87 33.80 20.11
CA PRO A 238 -36.76 34.84 20.61
C PRO A 238 -38.11 34.29 21.11
N SER A 239 -38.68 33.34 20.38
CA SER A 239 -39.95 32.69 20.77
C SER A 239 -39.75 31.72 21.94
N LEU A 240 -38.69 30.91 21.89
CA LEU A 240 -38.34 29.96 22.93
C LEU A 240 -38.16 30.65 24.28
N PHE A 241 -37.31 31.69 24.34
CA PHE A 241 -37.02 32.39 25.59
C PHE A 241 -38.16 33.27 26.09
N SER A 242 -39.16 33.62 25.22
CA SER A 242 -40.37 34.27 25.62
C SER A 242 -41.43 33.31 26.21
N ASN A 243 -41.36 32.04 25.86
CA ASN A 243 -42.34 31.01 26.21
C ASN A 243 -41.79 29.86 27.04
N LEU A 244 -40.75 30.09 27.87
CA LEU A 244 -40.09 29.05 28.67
C LEU A 244 -41.07 28.23 29.52
N SER A 245 -42.12 28.81 30.06
CA SER A 245 -43.15 28.12 30.86
C SER A 245 -43.85 26.99 30.11
N GLU A 246 -43.94 27.07 28.77
CA GLU A 246 -44.57 26.05 27.94
C GLU A 246 -43.69 24.75 27.86
N ILE A 247 -42.40 24.82 28.21
CA ILE A 247 -41.49 23.65 28.24
C ILE A 247 -42.01 22.57 29.19
N GLU A 248 -42.62 22.97 30.34
CA GLU A 248 -43.19 22.01 31.29
C GLU A 248 -44.36 21.20 30.70
N ARG A 249 -45.01 21.70 29.66
CA ARG A 249 -46.15 21.07 28.99
C ARG A 249 -45.77 20.20 27.79
N ILE A 250 -44.49 20.15 27.40
CA ILE A 250 -44.05 19.34 26.27
C ILE A 250 -44.12 17.86 26.61
N GLU A 251 -45.03 17.13 25.97
CA GLU A 251 -45.16 15.68 26.14
C GLU A 251 -43.91 14.95 25.69
N GLY A 252 -43.44 14.01 26.51
CA GLY A 252 -42.28 13.18 26.22
C GLY A 252 -40.92 13.80 26.53
N LEU A 253 -40.86 15.06 26.97
CA LEU A 253 -39.59 15.68 27.39
C LEU A 253 -39.27 15.30 28.84
N ARG A 254 -38.32 14.37 29.04
CA ARG A 254 -37.91 13.99 30.37
C ARG A 254 -37.17 15.15 31.07
N GLY A 255 -37.61 15.52 32.27
CA GLY A 255 -36.99 16.59 33.02
C GLY A 255 -37.34 17.99 32.54
N ALA A 256 -38.52 18.20 31.93
CA ALA A 256 -39.00 19.46 31.36
C ALA A 256 -38.81 20.67 32.28
N LYS A 257 -39.21 20.58 33.57
CA LYS A 257 -38.98 21.63 34.57
C LYS A 257 -37.51 21.98 34.77
N ARG A 258 -36.64 20.96 34.82
CA ARG A 258 -35.20 21.18 34.92
C ARG A 258 -34.66 21.87 33.66
N ALA A 259 -35.06 21.42 32.49
CA ALA A 259 -34.63 22.04 31.21
C ALA A 259 -35.07 23.49 31.12
N MET A 260 -36.31 23.80 31.54
CA MET A 260 -36.82 25.17 31.60
C MET A 260 -35.95 26.07 32.50
N ASN A 261 -35.69 25.62 33.73
CA ASN A 261 -34.89 26.40 34.70
C ASN A 261 -33.44 26.61 34.17
N LEU A 262 -32.83 25.59 33.58
CA LEU A 262 -31.45 25.67 33.01
C LEU A 262 -31.40 26.61 31.80
N LEU A 263 -32.39 26.60 30.94
CA LEU A 263 -32.49 27.53 29.81
C LEU A 263 -32.69 28.98 30.26
N ASP A 264 -33.47 29.20 31.35
CA ASP A 264 -33.66 30.55 31.92
C ASP A 264 -32.36 31.04 32.60
N GLU A 265 -31.71 30.18 33.41
CA GLU A 265 -30.46 30.46 34.11
C GLU A 265 -29.30 30.76 33.16
N HIS A 266 -29.21 30.05 32.05
CA HIS A 266 -28.09 30.13 31.09
C HIS A 266 -28.48 30.83 29.76
N ARG A 267 -29.45 31.73 29.79
CA ARG A 267 -29.93 32.48 28.63
C ARG A 267 -28.82 33.26 27.93
N GLU A 268 -27.97 33.95 28.72
CA GLU A 268 -26.85 34.72 28.18
C GLU A 268 -25.80 33.80 27.54
N THR A 269 -25.47 32.68 28.17
CA THR A 269 -24.56 31.65 27.60
C THR A 269 -25.05 31.09 26.26
N ALA A 270 -26.37 30.84 26.16
CA ALA A 270 -26.97 30.39 24.91
C ALA A 270 -26.89 31.46 23.80
N ALA A 271 -27.10 32.75 24.15
CA ALA A 271 -27.00 33.86 23.22
C ALA A 271 -25.54 34.07 22.73
N GLU A 272 -24.57 34.00 23.63
CA GLU A 272 -23.15 34.06 23.26
C GLU A 272 -22.75 32.85 22.37
N ALA A 273 -23.19 31.64 22.72
CA ALA A 273 -22.98 30.46 21.94
C ALA A 273 -23.57 30.56 20.54
N LEU A 274 -24.76 31.19 20.40
CA LEU A 274 -25.39 31.41 19.11
C LEU A 274 -24.54 32.29 18.19
N VAL A 275 -23.93 33.34 18.73
CA VAL A 275 -23.00 34.19 17.95
C VAL A 275 -21.81 33.37 17.44
N LEU A 276 -21.26 32.48 18.28
CA LEU A 276 -20.12 31.66 17.91
C LEU A 276 -20.45 30.56 16.90
N THR A 277 -21.66 30.02 16.94
CA THR A 277 -22.13 28.92 16.06
C THR A 277 -22.70 29.40 14.74
N THR A 278 -23.04 30.69 14.63
CA THR A 278 -23.62 31.27 13.42
C THR A 278 -22.52 31.59 12.40
N ILE A 279 -22.69 31.08 11.19
CA ILE A 279 -21.81 31.38 10.05
C ILE A 279 -22.16 32.77 9.50
N VAL A 280 -21.14 33.64 9.38
CA VAL A 280 -21.25 34.97 8.81
C VAL A 280 -21.45 34.88 7.30
N ARG A 281 -22.40 35.70 6.75
CA ARG A 281 -22.74 35.66 5.31
C ARG A 281 -22.55 37.02 4.63
N ASP A 282 -21.71 37.89 5.18
CA ASP A 282 -21.45 39.27 4.72
C ASP A 282 -19.98 39.67 4.94
N VAL A 283 -19.07 38.70 4.84
CA VAL A 283 -17.62 38.95 4.83
C VAL A 283 -17.30 39.89 3.65
N PRO A 284 -16.38 40.87 3.80
CA PRO A 284 -16.11 41.85 2.73
C PRO A 284 -15.23 41.22 1.62
N ILE A 285 -15.77 40.23 0.94
CA ILE A 285 -15.21 39.54 -0.23
C ILE A 285 -16.26 39.56 -1.35
N ASP A 286 -15.79 39.56 -2.60
CA ASP A 286 -16.65 39.54 -3.78
C ASP A 286 -16.53 38.23 -4.53
N PHE A 287 -17.65 37.59 -4.82
CA PHE A 287 -17.74 36.44 -5.72
C PHE A 287 -17.55 36.89 -7.16
N ASP A 288 -16.41 36.48 -7.74
CA ASP A 288 -16.05 36.71 -9.13
C ASP A 288 -16.47 35.50 -9.97
N ALA A 289 -17.61 35.58 -10.62
CA ALA A 289 -18.13 34.49 -11.42
C ALA A 289 -17.25 34.18 -12.64
N GLU A 290 -16.66 35.20 -13.28
CA GLU A 290 -15.81 35.02 -14.47
C GLU A 290 -14.54 34.26 -14.11
N LYS A 291 -13.89 34.58 -12.98
CA LYS A 291 -12.72 33.85 -12.50
C LYS A 291 -13.03 32.45 -11.97
N SER A 292 -14.27 32.21 -11.55
CA SER A 292 -14.70 30.91 -11.05
C SER A 292 -15.24 30.00 -12.16
N GLU A 293 -15.41 30.49 -13.40
CA GLU A 293 -15.85 29.67 -14.54
C GLU A 293 -14.84 28.56 -14.78
N PHE A 294 -15.32 27.31 -14.67
CA PHE A 294 -14.48 26.12 -14.83
C PHE A 294 -14.68 25.53 -16.21
N GLY A 295 -13.61 25.44 -16.95
CA GLY A 295 -13.61 24.95 -18.32
C GLY A 295 -12.24 24.43 -18.73
N GLN A 296 -11.76 24.89 -19.87
CA GLN A 296 -10.44 24.50 -20.39
C GLN A 296 -9.33 25.16 -19.58
N PHE A 297 -8.36 24.35 -19.16
CA PHE A 297 -7.13 24.79 -18.48
C PHE A 297 -5.90 24.17 -19.15
N ASP A 298 -4.72 24.72 -18.88
CA ASP A 298 -3.46 24.16 -19.35
C ASP A 298 -3.13 22.85 -18.63
N ARG A 299 -3.56 21.75 -19.28
CA ARG A 299 -3.39 20.39 -18.75
C ARG A 299 -1.93 20.01 -18.56
N GLU A 300 -1.03 20.43 -19.45
CA GLU A 300 0.41 20.15 -19.36
C GLU A 300 1.03 20.85 -18.13
N ALA A 301 0.67 22.11 -17.90
CA ALA A 301 1.10 22.84 -16.72
C ALA A 301 0.62 22.16 -15.43
N VAL A 302 -0.64 21.70 -15.37
CA VAL A 302 -1.17 20.95 -14.22
C VAL A 302 -0.43 19.64 -14.02
N ILE A 303 -0.22 18.86 -15.07
CA ILE A 303 0.51 17.59 -15.00
C ILE A 303 1.94 17.83 -14.51
N LYS A 304 2.61 18.86 -14.99
CA LYS A 304 3.96 19.21 -14.54
C LYS A 304 4.01 19.47 -13.03
N VAL A 305 3.05 20.22 -12.48
CA VAL A 305 2.96 20.46 -11.03
C VAL A 305 2.67 19.14 -10.29
N LEU A 306 1.70 18.33 -10.75
CA LEU A 306 1.38 17.04 -10.16
C LEU A 306 2.58 16.09 -10.16
N MET A 307 3.41 16.13 -11.19
CA MET A 307 4.61 15.30 -11.30
C MET A 307 5.72 15.74 -10.37
N ASN A 308 5.89 17.06 -10.12
CA ASN A 308 6.81 17.56 -9.09
C ASN A 308 6.50 16.98 -7.70
N TYR A 309 5.22 16.73 -7.44
CA TYR A 309 4.72 16.11 -6.20
C TYR A 309 4.48 14.61 -6.30
N GLU A 310 4.91 13.96 -7.39
CA GLU A 310 4.73 12.53 -7.68
C GLU A 310 3.27 12.04 -7.60
N LEU A 311 2.30 12.91 -7.86
CA LEU A 311 0.86 12.62 -7.79
C LEU A 311 0.32 11.97 -9.08
N ARG A 312 0.94 10.88 -9.50
CA ARG A 312 0.71 10.19 -10.78
C ARG A 312 -0.72 9.70 -10.98
N LEU A 313 -1.32 9.11 -9.94
CA LEU A 313 -2.71 8.64 -10.01
C LEU A 313 -3.70 9.79 -10.22
N VAL A 314 -3.38 10.96 -9.69
CA VAL A 314 -4.15 12.20 -9.91
C VAL A 314 -3.94 12.68 -11.34
N ALA A 315 -2.70 12.75 -11.80
CA ALA A 315 -2.34 13.17 -13.17
C ALA A 315 -3.07 12.33 -14.23
N ASN A 316 -3.14 11.00 -14.04
CA ASN A 316 -3.84 10.08 -14.92
C ASN A 316 -5.37 10.28 -14.97
N ARG A 317 -5.94 10.94 -13.95
CA ARG A 317 -7.39 11.21 -13.84
C ARG A 317 -7.78 12.61 -14.28
N MET A 318 -6.79 13.44 -14.68
CA MET A 318 -7.06 14.80 -15.15
C MET A 318 -7.93 14.79 -16.42
N PRO A 319 -8.97 15.62 -16.51
CA PRO A 319 -9.80 15.76 -17.70
C PRO A 319 -8.96 16.05 -18.95
N ARG A 320 -9.38 15.52 -20.08
CA ARG A 320 -8.83 15.85 -21.41
C ARG A 320 -9.85 16.70 -22.14
N PHE A 321 -9.38 17.72 -22.83
CA PHE A 321 -10.22 18.63 -23.62
C PHE A 321 -9.91 18.45 -25.10
N GLU A 322 -10.86 18.77 -25.98
CA GLU A 322 -10.65 18.69 -27.45
C GLU A 322 -9.48 19.55 -27.94
N SER A 323 -9.17 20.65 -27.24
CA SER A 323 -8.00 21.50 -27.53
C SER A 323 -6.66 20.77 -27.30
N ASP A 324 -6.61 19.80 -26.40
CA ASP A 324 -5.37 19.04 -26.13
C ASP A 324 -4.99 18.19 -27.33
N HIS A 325 -5.98 17.59 -28.02
CA HIS A 325 -5.75 16.86 -29.27
C HIS A 325 -5.25 17.75 -30.42
N LEU A 326 -5.71 19.01 -30.50
CA LEU A 326 -5.27 19.94 -31.52
C LEU A 326 -3.83 20.44 -31.25
N ASN A 327 -3.40 20.52 -30.02
CA ASN A 327 -2.04 20.90 -29.66
C ASN A 327 -1.05 19.74 -29.85
N GLU A 328 -1.44 18.51 -29.51
CA GLU A 328 -0.67 17.31 -29.84
C GLU A 328 -0.46 17.17 -31.37
N MET A 329 -1.50 17.40 -32.15
CA MET A 329 -1.40 17.40 -33.64
C MET A 329 -0.54 18.56 -34.19
N LYS A 330 -0.45 19.70 -33.51
CA LYS A 330 0.42 20.82 -33.91
C LYS A 330 1.87 20.61 -33.49
N ALA A 331 2.14 19.93 -32.39
CA ALA A 331 3.49 19.57 -31.95
C ALA A 331 4.11 18.52 -32.87
N ASP A 332 3.34 17.52 -33.33
CA ASP A 332 3.78 16.55 -34.34
C ASP A 332 4.06 17.21 -35.71
N ASN A 333 3.30 18.24 -36.08
CA ASN A 333 3.51 18.97 -37.35
C ASN A 333 4.69 19.97 -37.32
N SER A 334 5.20 20.34 -36.13
CA SER A 334 6.36 21.24 -36.04
C SER A 334 7.70 20.55 -36.31
N ASN A 335 7.76 19.22 -36.24
CA ASN A 335 8.95 18.43 -36.53
C ASN A 335 9.01 17.89 -38.02
N ILE A 336 8.00 18.25 -38.87
CA ILE A 336 7.96 17.84 -40.29
C ILE A 336 7.99 19.08 -41.22
N ALA A 337 8.79 20.07 -40.90
CA ALA A 337 8.94 21.23 -41.78
C ALA A 337 10.36 21.32 -42.34
N GLU A 338 10.79 20.31 -43.12
CA GLU A 338 11.78 20.46 -44.20
C GLU A 338 11.62 19.30 -45.19
N THR A 339 10.60 19.37 -46.04
CA THR A 339 10.60 18.96 -47.44
C THR A 339 9.17 18.94 -47.96
N SER A 340 8.81 19.96 -48.72
CA SER A 340 7.54 19.97 -49.49
C SER A 340 7.72 19.33 -50.86
N PRO A 341 6.64 18.83 -51.43
CA PRO A 341 6.00 19.55 -52.51
C PRO A 341 4.47 19.70 -52.46
N LYS A 342 4.04 20.78 -53.07
CA LYS A 342 2.69 21.34 -53.15
C LYS A 342 1.65 20.42 -53.78
N GLY A 343 0.40 20.54 -53.30
CA GLY A 343 -0.80 20.56 -54.09
C GLY A 343 -1.88 19.55 -53.76
N ALA A 344 -2.94 20.02 -53.12
CA ALA A 344 -4.34 19.89 -53.57
C ALA A 344 -5.31 20.39 -52.50
N SER A 345 -6.16 21.30 -52.91
CA SER A 345 -7.28 21.88 -52.16
C SER A 345 -8.43 20.88 -52.05
N GLY A 346 -9.04 20.76 -50.86
CA GLY A 346 -10.29 20.05 -50.62
C GLY A 346 -11.06 20.65 -49.46
N GLN A 347 -12.28 21.02 -49.73
CA GLN A 347 -13.22 21.83 -48.94
C GLN A 347 -13.53 21.28 -47.55
N LEU A 348 -13.61 22.22 -46.59
CA LEU A 348 -14.26 22.02 -45.29
C LEU A 348 -15.77 22.14 -45.45
N GLU A 349 -16.50 21.12 -45.09
CA GLU A 349 -17.94 21.23 -44.77
C GLU A 349 -18.10 21.31 -43.26
N MET A 350 -18.86 22.33 -42.86
CA MET A 350 -19.31 22.56 -41.50
C MET A 350 -20.38 21.54 -41.14
N ILE A 351 -20.27 20.95 -39.96
CA ILE A 351 -21.40 20.24 -39.31
C ILE A 351 -21.70 20.92 -37.97
N ASP A 352 -22.93 21.45 -37.94
CA ASP A 352 -23.53 22.08 -36.74
C ASP A 352 -23.99 21.08 -35.70
N ASP A 353 -23.92 21.53 -34.48
CA ASP A 353 -24.71 21.16 -33.27
C ASP A 353 -25.19 19.71 -33.10
N ILE A 354 -24.57 19.00 -32.13
CA ILE A 354 -25.27 17.96 -31.38
C ILE A 354 -24.84 18.02 -29.90
N SER A 355 -25.77 18.42 -29.03
CA SER A 355 -25.71 18.15 -27.59
C SER A 355 -25.84 16.65 -27.31
N PRO A 356 -24.98 16.00 -26.52
CA PRO A 356 -25.17 14.60 -26.21
C PRO A 356 -26.06 14.40 -24.98
N SER A 357 -27.30 13.98 -25.21
CA SER A 357 -28.10 13.25 -24.24
C SER A 357 -27.49 11.84 -24.09
N LEU A 358 -27.07 11.47 -22.86
CA LEU A 358 -26.56 10.13 -22.53
C LEU A 358 -27.68 9.08 -22.65
N THR A 359 -27.79 8.46 -23.80
CA THR A 359 -28.42 7.14 -23.97
C THR A 359 -27.32 6.09 -23.95
N VAL A 360 -27.49 5.06 -23.11
CA VAL A 360 -26.60 3.89 -23.03
C VAL A 360 -26.79 3.09 -24.33
N GLU A 361 -25.97 3.37 -25.34
CA GLU A 361 -25.82 2.50 -26.49
C GLU A 361 -24.65 1.53 -26.29
N ALA A 362 -24.82 0.34 -26.85
CA ALA A 362 -23.87 -0.75 -26.77
C ALA A 362 -22.46 -0.31 -27.15
N LEU A 363 -21.51 -0.57 -26.24
CA LEU A 363 -20.10 -0.31 -26.42
C LEU A 363 -19.62 -1.00 -27.72
N THR A 364 -19.35 -0.22 -28.73
CA THR A 364 -18.40 -0.60 -29.78
C THR A 364 -17.04 -0.85 -29.09
N PRO A 365 -16.27 -1.86 -29.49
CA PRO A 365 -14.93 -2.06 -28.97
C PRO A 365 -14.14 -0.76 -29.10
N PRO A 366 -13.40 -0.33 -28.08
CA PRO A 366 -12.55 0.84 -28.20
C PRO A 366 -11.58 0.65 -29.36
N ASP A 367 -11.31 1.71 -30.11
CA ASP A 367 -10.25 1.70 -31.11
C ASP A 367 -8.96 1.15 -30.52
N PRO A 368 -8.19 0.35 -31.28
CA PRO A 368 -6.93 -0.18 -30.78
C PRO A 368 -6.05 0.98 -30.29
N PRO A 369 -5.42 0.83 -29.11
CA PRO A 369 -4.56 1.87 -28.57
C PRO A 369 -3.48 2.24 -29.57
N LYS A 370 -3.28 3.54 -29.80
CA LYS A 370 -2.21 3.99 -30.71
C LYS A 370 -0.88 3.48 -30.19
N PRO A 371 -0.07 2.80 -31.00
CA PRO A 371 1.23 2.30 -30.59
C PRO A 371 2.14 3.45 -30.15
N LEU A 372 2.86 3.25 -29.04
CA LEU A 372 3.85 4.18 -28.50
C LEU A 372 5.18 4.13 -29.28
N GLY A 373 5.24 3.31 -30.33
CA GLY A 373 6.35 3.09 -31.22
C GLY A 373 5.92 2.39 -32.52
N GLU A 374 6.88 2.02 -33.33
CA GLU A 374 6.67 1.19 -34.57
C GLU A 374 6.61 -0.28 -34.11
N TYR A 375 5.39 -0.82 -33.99
CA TYR A 375 5.16 -2.18 -33.53
C TYR A 375 4.64 -3.07 -34.67
N GLU A 376 5.33 -4.20 -34.85
CA GLU A 376 5.06 -5.14 -35.93
C GLU A 376 4.47 -6.45 -35.38
N ILE A 377 3.36 -6.90 -35.95
CA ILE A 377 2.76 -8.21 -35.65
C ILE A 377 3.30 -9.23 -36.67
N VAL A 378 3.98 -10.25 -36.16
CA VAL A 378 4.66 -11.27 -36.94
C VAL A 378 3.77 -12.49 -37.08
N THR A 379 3.11 -12.66 -38.26
CA THR A 379 2.10 -13.69 -38.45
C THR A 379 2.54 -14.81 -39.39
N ASP A 380 3.72 -14.69 -40.03
CA ASP A 380 4.25 -15.68 -40.97
C ASP A 380 5.69 -16.07 -40.63
N THR A 381 6.07 -17.28 -41.08
CA THR A 381 7.39 -17.87 -40.80
C THR A 381 8.58 -17.10 -41.41
N PRO A 382 8.51 -16.57 -42.65
CA PRO A 382 9.62 -15.78 -43.19
C PRO A 382 9.90 -14.51 -42.42
N THR A 383 8.87 -13.74 -42.06
CA THR A 383 9.00 -12.53 -41.23
C THR A 383 9.53 -12.88 -39.82
N PHE A 384 9.06 -14.00 -39.27
CA PHE A 384 9.53 -14.49 -37.97
C PHE A 384 11.03 -14.85 -38.04
N GLN A 385 11.49 -15.57 -39.04
CA GLN A 385 12.91 -15.88 -39.18
C GLN A 385 13.76 -14.61 -39.30
N SER A 386 13.29 -13.64 -40.10
CA SER A 386 13.97 -12.34 -40.23
C SER A 386 14.10 -11.60 -38.91
N MET A 387 13.06 -11.62 -38.07
CA MET A 387 13.09 -11.08 -36.72
C MET A 387 14.14 -11.81 -35.85
N ILE A 388 14.13 -13.16 -35.83
CA ILE A 388 15.10 -13.97 -35.07
C ILE A 388 16.52 -13.64 -35.49
N ASP A 389 16.79 -13.49 -36.79
CA ASP A 389 18.11 -13.13 -37.30
C ASP A 389 18.57 -11.76 -36.79
N GLN A 390 17.62 -10.79 -36.68
CA GLN A 390 17.89 -9.48 -36.10
C GLN A 390 18.20 -9.57 -34.58
N LEU A 391 17.42 -10.37 -33.82
CA LEU A 391 17.67 -10.60 -32.39
C LEU A 391 19.05 -11.23 -32.16
N HIS A 392 19.41 -12.24 -32.96
CA HIS A 392 20.75 -12.86 -32.91
C HIS A 392 21.87 -11.86 -33.24
N LYS A 393 21.66 -11.03 -34.28
CA LYS A 393 22.66 -10.04 -34.68
C LYS A 393 22.86 -8.95 -33.64
N ASN A 394 21.82 -8.56 -32.90
CA ASN A 394 21.92 -7.56 -31.85
C ASN A 394 22.65 -8.08 -30.62
N GLY A 395 22.63 -9.39 -30.37
CA GLY A 395 23.31 -10.04 -29.25
C GLY A 395 22.63 -9.95 -27.89
N GLU A 396 21.61 -9.08 -27.74
CA GLU A 396 20.74 -9.00 -26.56
C GLU A 396 19.35 -8.50 -26.99
N PHE A 397 18.29 -8.89 -26.26
CA PHE A 397 16.92 -8.44 -26.55
C PHE A 397 16.06 -8.46 -25.29
N ALA A 398 15.08 -7.54 -25.22
CA ALA A 398 13.99 -7.60 -24.25
C ALA A 398 12.88 -8.49 -24.77
N PHE A 399 12.20 -9.20 -23.87
CA PHE A 399 11.03 -10.02 -24.19
C PHE A 399 9.99 -9.99 -23.09
N ASP A 400 8.75 -10.32 -23.43
CA ASP A 400 7.64 -10.48 -22.52
C ASP A 400 6.70 -11.56 -23.07
N THR A 401 5.94 -12.25 -22.20
CA THR A 401 5.03 -13.34 -22.58
C THR A 401 3.58 -12.99 -22.29
N GLU A 402 2.68 -13.29 -23.22
CA GLU A 402 1.24 -13.22 -23.04
C GLU A 402 0.68 -14.62 -22.82
N THR A 403 -0.21 -14.74 -21.82
CA THR A 403 -0.73 -16.04 -21.38
C THR A 403 -2.24 -16.02 -21.15
N THR A 404 -2.85 -17.23 -21.08
CA THR A 404 -4.29 -17.36 -20.80
C THR A 404 -4.69 -17.00 -19.36
N GLY A 405 -3.73 -16.83 -18.43
CA GLY A 405 -4.01 -16.53 -17.04
C GLY A 405 -2.77 -16.10 -16.25
N LEU A 406 -2.94 -15.92 -14.93
CA LEU A 406 -1.89 -15.41 -14.04
C LEU A 406 -1.06 -16.50 -13.36
N ASN A 407 -1.41 -17.77 -13.51
CA ASN A 407 -0.63 -18.87 -12.95
C ASN A 407 0.36 -19.40 -13.99
N SER A 408 1.62 -19.01 -13.85
CA SER A 408 2.70 -19.35 -14.81
C SER A 408 2.96 -20.87 -14.98
N MET A 409 2.50 -21.70 -14.04
CA MET A 409 2.63 -23.16 -14.11
C MET A 409 1.52 -23.86 -14.93
N THR A 410 0.36 -23.19 -15.08
CA THR A 410 -0.84 -23.83 -15.66
C THR A 410 -1.45 -23.02 -16.80
N SER A 411 -0.99 -21.80 -17.03
CA SER A 411 -1.47 -20.95 -18.13
C SER A 411 -0.75 -21.30 -19.41
N ASP A 412 -1.50 -21.33 -20.51
CA ASP A 412 -0.96 -21.57 -21.83
C ASP A 412 -0.32 -20.28 -22.40
N LEU A 413 0.75 -20.43 -23.15
CA LEU A 413 1.40 -19.34 -23.86
C LEU A 413 0.53 -18.90 -25.05
N VAL A 414 0.19 -17.60 -25.09
CA VAL A 414 -0.61 -16.98 -26.17
C VAL A 414 0.27 -16.28 -27.20
N GLY A 415 1.34 -15.64 -26.78
CA GLY A 415 2.27 -14.97 -27.67
C GLY A 415 3.50 -14.45 -26.93
N LEU A 416 4.44 -13.95 -27.71
CA LEU A 416 5.66 -13.30 -27.19
C LEU A 416 5.89 -11.96 -27.89
N SER A 417 6.41 -11.02 -27.13
CA SER A 417 6.89 -9.75 -27.68
C SER A 417 8.40 -9.60 -27.50
N PHE A 418 9.02 -8.83 -28.40
CA PHE A 418 10.47 -8.65 -28.46
C PHE A 418 10.83 -7.21 -28.78
N ALA A 419 11.93 -6.71 -28.21
CA ALA A 419 12.50 -5.41 -28.53
C ALA A 419 14.02 -5.43 -28.47
N ILE A 420 14.68 -4.66 -29.36
CA ILE A 420 16.15 -4.48 -29.41
C ILE A 420 16.55 -3.01 -29.48
N LYS A 421 15.60 -2.12 -29.52
CA LYS A 421 15.80 -0.67 -29.51
C LYS A 421 14.51 0.04 -29.06
N THR A 422 14.68 1.20 -28.50
CA THR A 422 13.58 2.07 -28.06
C THR A 422 12.66 2.43 -29.24
N GLY A 423 11.35 2.29 -29.03
CA GLY A 423 10.31 2.65 -30.02
C GLY A 423 10.10 1.64 -31.14
N HIS A 424 10.67 0.45 -31.05
CA HIS A 424 10.46 -0.60 -32.04
C HIS A 424 10.36 -1.97 -31.36
N ALA A 425 9.28 -2.68 -31.61
CA ALA A 425 9.05 -4.00 -31.04
C ALA A 425 8.22 -4.89 -31.95
N TRP A 426 8.31 -6.19 -31.72
CA TRP A 426 7.54 -7.21 -32.43
C TRP A 426 6.62 -7.95 -31.46
N TYR A 427 5.48 -8.37 -31.97
CA TYR A 427 4.63 -9.35 -31.32
C TYR A 427 4.45 -10.58 -32.20
N VAL A 428 4.67 -11.76 -31.64
CA VAL A 428 4.50 -13.05 -32.29
C VAL A 428 3.31 -13.77 -31.65
N PRO A 429 2.11 -13.76 -32.28
CA PRO A 429 0.97 -14.51 -31.81
C PRO A 429 1.18 -16.01 -32.09
N LEU A 430 0.87 -16.88 -31.12
CA LEU A 430 1.06 -18.32 -31.18
C LEU A 430 -0.17 -19.12 -30.73
N GLY A 431 -0.96 -18.56 -29.80
CA GLY A 431 -2.04 -19.25 -29.13
C GLY A 431 -3.36 -18.49 -29.08
N HIS A 432 -3.61 -17.54 -30.00
CA HIS A 432 -4.91 -16.88 -30.12
C HIS A 432 -5.96 -17.82 -30.69
N THR A 433 -7.21 -17.63 -30.27
CA THR A 433 -8.34 -18.44 -30.78
C THR A 433 -8.74 -18.10 -32.21
N GLU A 434 -8.48 -16.86 -32.64
CA GLU A 434 -8.81 -16.34 -33.96
C GLU A 434 -7.66 -15.50 -34.53
N GLY A 435 -7.65 -15.32 -35.86
CA GLY A 435 -6.65 -14.51 -36.53
C GLY A 435 -5.52 -15.33 -37.16
N THR A 436 -4.76 -14.67 -38.08
CA THR A 436 -3.57 -15.27 -38.70
C THR A 436 -2.39 -15.23 -37.77
N GLN A 437 -1.77 -16.38 -37.52
CA GLN A 437 -0.64 -16.52 -36.61
C GLN A 437 0.27 -17.66 -37.02
N VAL A 438 1.50 -17.67 -36.52
CA VAL A 438 2.43 -18.79 -36.72
C VAL A 438 1.91 -19.98 -35.89
N SER A 439 2.07 -21.22 -36.46
CA SER A 439 1.65 -22.40 -35.68
C SER A 439 2.47 -22.49 -34.39
N PHE A 440 1.81 -22.93 -33.31
CA PHE A 440 2.47 -23.04 -31.98
C PHE A 440 3.73 -23.92 -32.03
N SER A 441 3.70 -25.05 -32.75
CA SER A 441 4.83 -25.98 -32.86
C SER A 441 6.00 -25.37 -33.65
N ASP A 442 5.71 -24.66 -34.75
CA ASP A 442 6.75 -24.00 -35.55
C ASP A 442 7.35 -22.82 -34.79
N GLY A 443 6.50 -22.06 -34.08
CA GLY A 443 6.93 -20.97 -33.22
C GLY A 443 7.92 -21.45 -32.17
N LEU A 444 7.60 -22.49 -31.39
CA LEU A 444 8.49 -23.06 -30.40
C LEU A 444 9.79 -23.60 -31.01
N THR A 445 9.71 -24.20 -32.21
CA THR A 445 10.90 -24.73 -32.93
C THR A 445 11.88 -23.62 -33.28
N LEU A 446 11.37 -22.46 -33.71
CA LEU A 446 12.19 -21.30 -34.03
C LEU A 446 12.71 -20.55 -32.82
N LEU A 447 11.91 -20.46 -31.74
CA LEU A 447 12.29 -19.74 -30.51
C LEU A 447 13.30 -20.49 -29.65
N ARG A 448 13.22 -21.82 -29.58
CA ARG A 448 14.09 -22.64 -28.73
C ARG A 448 15.59 -22.34 -28.94
N PRO A 449 16.16 -22.36 -30.17
CA PRO A 449 17.56 -22.04 -30.39
C PRO A 449 17.94 -20.62 -29.95
N LEU A 450 17.03 -19.65 -30.06
CA LEU A 450 17.25 -18.28 -29.64
C LEU A 450 17.34 -18.17 -28.10
N PHE A 451 16.36 -18.73 -27.39
CA PHE A 451 16.32 -18.65 -25.92
C PHE A 451 17.38 -19.51 -25.23
N GLU A 452 17.71 -20.66 -25.78
CA GLU A 452 18.75 -21.57 -25.24
C GLU A 452 20.19 -21.14 -25.60
N ASN A 453 20.35 -20.14 -26.47
CA ASN A 453 21.68 -19.62 -26.85
C ASN A 453 22.30 -18.83 -25.68
N LYS A 454 23.45 -19.33 -25.16
CA LYS A 454 24.21 -18.68 -24.09
C LYS A 454 24.91 -17.38 -24.50
N SER A 455 25.06 -17.14 -25.82
CA SER A 455 25.79 -15.97 -26.34
C SER A 455 24.85 -14.76 -26.60
N VAL A 456 23.56 -14.93 -26.47
CA VAL A 456 22.56 -13.87 -26.66
C VAL A 456 21.95 -13.54 -25.31
N GLY A 457 22.06 -12.28 -24.87
CA GLY A 457 21.49 -11.80 -23.62
C GLY A 457 19.97 -11.68 -23.67
N LYS A 458 19.27 -12.07 -22.63
CA LYS A 458 17.83 -11.89 -22.47
C LYS A 458 17.55 -10.90 -21.37
N ILE A 459 16.62 -10.02 -21.61
CA ILE A 459 16.19 -8.96 -20.69
C ILE A 459 14.67 -9.10 -20.51
N ALA A 460 14.20 -9.06 -19.27
CA ALA A 460 12.76 -9.15 -18.99
C ALA A 460 12.33 -8.18 -17.89
N HIS A 461 11.04 -8.08 -17.66
CA HIS A 461 10.46 -7.40 -16.50
C HIS A 461 9.65 -8.40 -15.68
N ASN A 462 10.09 -8.77 -14.49
CA ASN A 462 9.56 -9.88 -13.69
C ASN A 462 9.79 -11.25 -14.36
N ALA A 463 11.03 -11.47 -14.79
CA ALA A 463 11.47 -12.67 -15.52
C ALA A 463 11.03 -13.99 -14.89
N ASN A 464 10.76 -14.02 -13.58
CA ASN A 464 10.26 -15.22 -12.89
C ASN A 464 9.01 -15.79 -13.57
N PHE A 465 8.06 -14.92 -13.96
CA PHE A 465 6.84 -15.34 -14.64
C PHE A 465 7.14 -15.90 -16.05
N ASP A 466 7.85 -15.16 -16.86
CA ASP A 466 8.14 -15.50 -18.25
C ASP A 466 9.00 -16.75 -18.38
N LEU A 467 10.03 -16.86 -17.56
CA LEU A 467 10.89 -18.04 -17.51
C LEU A 467 10.10 -19.30 -17.14
N MET A 468 9.15 -19.18 -16.20
CA MET A 468 8.30 -20.31 -15.83
C MET A 468 7.39 -20.73 -16.99
N VAL A 469 6.72 -19.76 -17.64
CA VAL A 469 5.87 -20.01 -18.81
C VAL A 469 6.65 -20.68 -19.96
N LEU A 470 7.83 -20.16 -20.29
CA LEU A 470 8.70 -20.75 -21.31
C LEU A 470 9.18 -22.13 -20.93
N SER A 471 9.51 -22.34 -19.66
CA SER A 471 9.93 -23.64 -19.13
C SER A 471 8.82 -24.69 -19.22
N THR A 472 7.56 -24.32 -18.96
CA THR A 472 6.40 -25.22 -19.15
C THR A 472 6.14 -25.51 -20.61
N ALA A 473 6.41 -24.55 -21.52
CA ALA A 473 6.40 -24.75 -22.97
C ALA A 473 7.61 -25.56 -23.51
N GLY A 474 8.53 -25.97 -22.63
CA GLY A 474 9.70 -26.79 -22.98
C GLY A 474 10.90 -26.01 -23.51
N ILE A 475 10.99 -24.72 -23.26
CA ILE A 475 12.14 -23.85 -23.57
C ILE A 475 12.91 -23.55 -22.29
N ASP A 476 14.19 -23.92 -22.27
CA ASP A 476 15.10 -23.64 -21.15
C ASP A 476 15.92 -22.34 -21.43
N VAL A 477 15.45 -21.23 -20.89
CA VAL A 477 16.07 -19.91 -21.15
C VAL A 477 17.47 -19.84 -20.53
N LYS A 478 18.45 -19.55 -21.37
CA LYS A 478 19.87 -19.35 -20.97
C LYS A 478 20.25 -17.88 -21.13
N ALA A 479 21.27 -17.46 -20.38
CA ALA A 479 21.79 -16.10 -20.41
C ALA A 479 20.72 -15.03 -20.21
N LEU A 480 19.84 -15.19 -19.22
CA LEU A 480 19.13 -14.04 -18.66
C LEU A 480 20.21 -13.11 -18.07
N THR A 481 20.27 -11.87 -18.56
CA THR A 481 21.31 -10.91 -18.18
C THR A 481 20.77 -9.76 -17.35
N PHE A 482 19.47 -9.49 -17.41
CA PHE A 482 18.87 -8.38 -16.70
C PHE A 482 17.36 -8.58 -16.45
N ASP A 483 16.92 -8.18 -15.27
CA ASP A 483 15.48 -8.04 -14.93
C ASP A 483 15.23 -6.61 -14.46
N THR A 484 14.40 -5.88 -15.19
CA THR A 484 14.14 -4.45 -14.94
C THR A 484 13.35 -4.21 -13.66
N MET A 485 12.54 -5.18 -13.19
CA MET A 485 11.83 -5.08 -11.92
C MET A 485 12.79 -5.25 -10.73
N ILE A 486 13.70 -6.21 -10.81
CA ILE A 486 14.74 -6.42 -9.79
C ILE A 486 15.68 -5.20 -9.75
N ALA A 487 16.14 -4.72 -10.90
CA ALA A 487 17.00 -3.54 -10.99
C ALA A 487 16.33 -2.30 -10.37
N ALA A 488 15.06 -2.06 -10.69
CA ALA A 488 14.30 -0.95 -10.09
C ALA A 488 14.19 -1.09 -8.56
N ALA A 489 13.95 -2.30 -8.05
CA ALA A 489 13.92 -2.55 -6.60
C ALA A 489 15.26 -2.26 -5.93
N LEU A 490 16.38 -2.65 -6.55
CA LEU A 490 17.74 -2.39 -6.07
C LEU A 490 18.09 -0.90 -6.09
N CYS A 491 17.58 -0.15 -7.07
CA CYS A 491 17.71 1.32 -7.14
C CYS A 491 16.73 2.06 -6.18
N GLY A 492 15.89 1.34 -5.44
CA GLY A 492 15.02 1.92 -4.41
C GLY A 492 13.69 2.49 -4.90
N TYR A 493 13.29 2.17 -6.12
CA TYR A 493 11.96 2.55 -6.62
C TYR A 493 10.86 1.87 -5.79
N ARG A 494 9.89 2.66 -5.32
CA ARG A 494 8.79 2.14 -4.48
C ARG A 494 7.76 1.35 -5.29
N SER A 495 7.50 1.80 -6.52
CA SER A 495 6.61 1.14 -7.46
C SER A 495 7.47 0.56 -8.58
N ILE A 496 7.57 -0.76 -8.62
CA ILE A 496 8.49 -1.48 -9.50
C ILE A 496 7.80 -2.17 -10.68
N GLY A 497 6.49 -2.02 -10.83
CA GLY A 497 5.76 -2.58 -11.98
C GLY A 497 6.04 -1.80 -13.26
N LEU A 498 6.02 -2.49 -14.41
CA LEU A 498 6.37 -1.96 -15.73
C LEU A 498 5.65 -0.65 -16.06
N LYS A 499 4.32 -0.64 -15.94
CA LYS A 499 3.48 0.52 -16.29
C LYS A 499 3.70 1.72 -15.38
N GLN A 500 3.94 1.46 -14.08
CA GLN A 500 4.27 2.49 -13.12
C GLN A 500 5.64 3.10 -13.38
N LEU A 501 6.65 2.28 -13.71
CA LEU A 501 7.99 2.75 -14.07
C LEU A 501 7.98 3.50 -15.41
N ALA A 502 7.27 2.99 -16.41
CA ALA A 502 7.11 3.66 -17.70
C ALA A 502 6.51 5.08 -17.54
N PHE A 503 5.50 5.21 -16.72
CA PHE A 503 4.93 6.51 -16.41
C PHE A 503 5.89 7.38 -15.59
N GLN A 504 6.54 6.80 -14.56
CA GLN A 504 7.44 7.53 -13.68
C GLN A 504 8.67 8.09 -14.40
N LEU A 505 9.28 7.28 -15.24
CA LEU A 505 10.58 7.61 -15.83
C LEU A 505 10.45 8.26 -17.20
N PHE A 506 9.39 7.93 -17.95
CA PHE A 506 9.23 8.39 -19.33
C PHE A 506 7.95 9.21 -19.57
N GLY A 507 7.09 9.40 -18.54
CA GLY A 507 5.82 10.12 -18.70
C GLY A 507 4.76 9.40 -19.56
N GLN A 508 5.00 8.13 -19.90
CA GLN A 508 4.15 7.40 -20.85
C GLN A 508 3.12 6.52 -20.14
N ASN A 509 1.86 6.66 -20.52
CA ASN A 509 0.77 5.81 -20.07
C ASN A 509 0.64 4.58 -20.95
N MET A 510 1.00 3.43 -20.42
CA MET A 510 0.79 2.15 -21.10
C MET A 510 -0.65 1.65 -20.92
N THR A 511 -1.15 0.90 -21.88
CA THR A 511 -2.49 0.30 -21.84
C THR A 511 -2.60 -0.71 -20.69
N GLU A 512 -3.70 -0.64 -19.95
CA GLU A 512 -3.98 -1.61 -18.88
C GLU A 512 -4.62 -2.88 -19.45
N ILE A 513 -4.16 -4.06 -19.04
CA ILE A 513 -4.69 -5.35 -19.52
C ILE A 513 -6.22 -5.47 -19.37
N LYS A 514 -6.79 -4.89 -18.28
CA LYS A 514 -8.24 -4.89 -18.06
C LYS A 514 -9.06 -4.17 -19.15
N THR A 515 -8.45 -3.30 -19.94
CA THR A 515 -9.13 -2.66 -21.08
C THR A 515 -9.30 -3.62 -22.26
N LEU A 516 -8.45 -4.65 -22.35
CA LEU A 516 -8.50 -5.69 -23.39
C LEU A 516 -9.38 -6.87 -22.95
N ILE A 517 -9.11 -7.42 -21.78
CA ILE A 517 -9.79 -8.64 -21.29
C ILE A 517 -11.06 -8.35 -20.48
N GLY A 518 -11.34 -7.09 -20.11
CA GLY A 518 -12.47 -6.73 -19.25
C GLY A 518 -12.25 -7.05 -17.78
N VAL A 519 -13.33 -6.98 -16.97
CA VAL A 519 -13.32 -7.23 -15.53
C VAL A 519 -14.52 -8.05 -15.06
N GLY A 520 -14.35 -8.82 -13.99
CA GLY A 520 -15.42 -9.58 -13.34
C GLY A 520 -15.92 -10.75 -14.16
N LYS A 521 -17.24 -11.03 -14.13
CA LYS A 521 -17.83 -12.23 -14.75
C LYS A 521 -17.82 -12.25 -16.29
N LYS A 522 -17.52 -11.12 -16.93
CA LYS A 522 -17.43 -10.98 -18.38
C LYS A 522 -15.99 -10.91 -18.87
N GLN A 523 -15.04 -11.17 -17.99
CA GLN A 523 -13.63 -11.18 -18.35
C GLN A 523 -13.35 -12.34 -19.31
N ILE A 524 -12.64 -12.05 -20.41
CA ILE A 524 -12.13 -13.03 -21.38
C ILE A 524 -10.65 -13.30 -21.11
N THR A 525 -10.09 -14.32 -21.75
CA THR A 525 -8.65 -14.60 -21.72
C THR A 525 -7.91 -13.79 -22.78
N MET A 526 -6.59 -13.64 -22.66
CA MET A 526 -5.78 -12.98 -23.68
C MET A 526 -5.84 -13.72 -25.04
N ALA A 527 -6.04 -15.03 -25.03
CA ALA A 527 -6.21 -15.83 -26.25
C ALA A 527 -7.45 -15.42 -27.05
N GLU A 528 -8.48 -14.89 -26.39
CA GLU A 528 -9.74 -14.44 -27.01
C GLU A 528 -9.68 -12.97 -27.48
N VAL A 529 -8.63 -12.23 -27.13
CA VAL A 529 -8.43 -10.85 -27.60
C VAL A 529 -7.98 -10.88 -29.06
N PRO A 530 -8.56 -10.04 -29.94
CA PRO A 530 -8.08 -9.94 -31.33
C PRO A 530 -6.59 -9.59 -31.43
N ILE A 531 -5.87 -10.24 -32.35
CA ILE A 531 -4.41 -10.09 -32.47
C ILE A 531 -4.02 -8.63 -32.73
N GLU A 532 -4.83 -7.87 -33.48
CA GLU A 532 -4.61 -6.46 -33.76
C GLU A 532 -4.69 -5.55 -32.52
N GLN A 533 -5.38 -6.00 -31.48
CA GLN A 533 -5.46 -5.31 -30.19
C GLN A 533 -4.40 -5.82 -29.20
N ALA A 534 -4.16 -7.12 -29.16
CA ALA A 534 -3.15 -7.74 -28.32
C ALA A 534 -1.72 -7.34 -28.76
N GLY A 535 -1.47 -7.24 -30.06
CA GLY A 535 -0.14 -6.97 -30.62
C GLY A 535 0.46 -5.64 -30.14
N PRO A 536 -0.18 -4.49 -30.31
CA PRO A 536 0.34 -3.21 -29.81
C PRO A 536 0.49 -3.19 -28.27
N TYR A 537 -0.38 -3.87 -27.53
CA TYR A 537 -0.29 -4.00 -26.09
C TYR A 537 0.99 -4.77 -25.68
N ALA A 538 1.15 -6.00 -26.16
CA ALA A 538 2.28 -6.87 -25.83
C ALA A 538 3.62 -6.27 -26.33
N ALA A 539 3.65 -5.74 -27.56
CA ALA A 539 4.84 -5.10 -28.12
C ALA A 539 5.29 -3.89 -27.27
N SER A 540 4.33 -3.13 -26.71
CA SER A 540 4.67 -2.03 -25.81
C SER A 540 5.33 -2.53 -24.51
N ASP A 541 4.94 -3.69 -23.99
CA ASP A 541 5.54 -4.25 -22.77
C ASP A 541 7.01 -4.61 -23.02
N ALA A 542 7.37 -5.18 -24.17
CA ALA A 542 8.77 -5.42 -24.54
C ALA A 542 9.56 -4.13 -24.83
N ASP A 543 8.97 -3.14 -25.53
CA ASP A 543 9.62 -1.84 -25.81
C ASP A 543 9.95 -1.10 -24.50
N PHE A 544 8.99 -1.03 -23.58
CA PHE A 544 9.24 -0.38 -22.29
C PHE A 544 10.16 -1.17 -21.38
N THR A 545 10.20 -2.48 -21.49
CA THR A 545 11.21 -3.31 -20.82
C THR A 545 12.61 -2.97 -21.35
N TRP A 546 12.76 -2.78 -22.68
CA TRP A 546 14.03 -2.33 -23.28
C TRP A 546 14.42 -0.92 -22.83
N ARG A 547 13.49 0.05 -22.85
CA ARG A 547 13.75 1.43 -22.37
C ARG A 547 14.17 1.44 -20.90
N LEU A 548 13.51 0.65 -20.04
CA LEU A 548 13.87 0.50 -18.64
C LEU A 548 15.25 -0.13 -18.47
N TYR A 549 15.60 -1.11 -19.31
CA TYR A 549 16.93 -1.70 -19.30
C TYR A 549 18.00 -0.65 -19.62
N GLU A 550 17.83 0.12 -20.70
CA GLU A 550 18.80 1.17 -21.06
C GLU A 550 18.97 2.22 -19.95
N TYR A 551 17.89 2.55 -19.27
CA TYR A 551 17.89 3.51 -18.17
C TYR A 551 18.50 2.93 -16.89
N LEU A 552 17.97 1.82 -16.41
CA LEU A 552 18.39 1.21 -15.12
C LEU A 552 19.80 0.64 -15.16
N LYS A 553 20.28 0.19 -16.31
CA LYS A 553 21.67 -0.25 -16.51
C LYS A 553 22.67 0.85 -16.17
N GLN A 554 22.29 2.11 -16.34
CA GLN A 554 23.11 3.27 -15.98
C GLN A 554 22.97 3.64 -14.50
N GLU A 555 21.80 3.40 -13.89
CA GLU A 555 21.54 3.72 -12.48
C GLU A 555 22.11 2.68 -11.50
N ILE A 556 22.17 1.40 -11.86
CA ILE A 556 22.67 0.34 -11.00
C ILE A 556 24.07 0.65 -10.41
N PRO A 557 25.09 1.13 -11.18
CA PRO A 557 26.38 1.53 -10.64
C PRO A 557 26.31 2.67 -9.62
N ASP A 558 25.47 3.69 -9.87
CA ASP A 558 25.32 4.83 -8.96
C ASP A 558 24.74 4.42 -7.61
N HIS A 559 23.92 3.38 -7.62
CA HIS A 559 23.39 2.74 -6.42
C HIS A 559 24.30 1.67 -5.82
N GLN A 560 25.49 1.41 -6.41
CA GLN A 560 26.44 0.37 -6.00
C GLN A 560 25.79 -1.03 -5.92
N ALA A 561 24.81 -1.30 -6.78
CA ALA A 561 24.01 -2.51 -6.77
C ALA A 561 24.50 -3.57 -7.78
N ASP A 562 25.59 -3.33 -8.50
CA ASP A 562 26.13 -4.22 -9.55
C ASP A 562 26.38 -5.64 -9.05
N TYR A 563 27.08 -5.78 -7.91
CA TYR A 563 27.37 -7.08 -7.34
C TYR A 563 26.09 -7.83 -6.98
N VAL A 564 25.18 -7.19 -6.27
CA VAL A 564 23.92 -7.81 -5.86
C VAL A 564 23.09 -8.23 -7.08
N ASN A 565 23.03 -7.38 -8.10
CA ASN A 565 22.30 -7.68 -9.32
C ASN A 565 22.91 -8.84 -10.10
N LYS A 566 24.22 -8.78 -10.39
CA LYS A 566 24.91 -9.72 -11.29
C LYS A 566 25.28 -11.04 -10.62
N GLU A 567 25.69 -11.02 -9.35
CA GLU A 567 26.22 -12.20 -8.67
C GLU A 567 25.17 -12.88 -7.77
N ILE A 568 24.09 -12.18 -7.42
CA ILE A 568 23.06 -12.73 -6.53
C ILE A 568 21.71 -12.86 -7.24
N GLU A 569 21.09 -11.75 -7.65
CA GLU A 569 19.68 -11.78 -8.04
C GLU A 569 19.44 -12.44 -9.40
N ILE A 570 20.23 -12.10 -10.41
CA ILE A 570 20.07 -12.68 -11.75
C ILE A 570 20.45 -14.17 -11.76
N PRO A 571 21.59 -14.62 -11.17
CA PRO A 571 21.92 -16.05 -11.12
C PRO A 571 20.93 -16.89 -10.32
N LEU A 572 20.22 -16.30 -9.36
CA LEU A 572 19.23 -16.98 -8.53
C LEU A 572 17.92 -17.30 -9.29
N LEU A 573 17.54 -16.51 -10.30
CA LEU A 573 16.27 -16.69 -11.04
C LEU A 573 16.10 -18.10 -11.62
N PRO A 574 17.03 -18.68 -12.39
CA PRO A 574 16.87 -20.05 -12.90
C PRO A 574 16.77 -21.10 -11.78
N ILE A 575 17.37 -20.88 -10.62
CA ILE A 575 17.27 -21.77 -9.46
C ILE A 575 15.87 -21.71 -8.86
N ILE A 576 15.31 -20.52 -8.71
CA ILE A 576 13.94 -20.32 -8.24
C ILE A 576 12.96 -21.01 -9.19
N ILE A 577 13.13 -20.88 -10.50
CA ILE A 577 12.29 -21.57 -11.50
C ILE A 577 12.37 -23.08 -11.31
N GLU A 578 13.57 -23.62 -11.12
CA GLU A 578 13.78 -25.03 -10.88
C GLU A 578 13.09 -25.49 -9.58
N MET A 579 13.23 -24.75 -8.48
CA MET A 579 12.56 -25.01 -7.21
C MET A 579 11.02 -24.98 -7.34
N GLN A 580 10.49 -23.97 -8.02
CA GLN A 580 9.06 -23.85 -8.27
C GLN A 580 8.51 -25.02 -9.09
N ARG A 581 9.27 -25.47 -10.12
CA ARG A 581 8.91 -26.65 -10.92
C ARG A 581 9.01 -27.95 -10.13
N ASN A 582 10.04 -28.09 -9.28
CA ASN A 582 10.21 -29.25 -8.43
C ASN A 582 9.01 -29.40 -7.48
N GLY A 583 8.61 -28.33 -6.77
CA GLY A 583 7.56 -28.40 -5.77
C GLY A 583 7.82 -29.48 -4.72
N MET A 584 6.81 -29.83 -3.92
CA MET A 584 6.90 -30.88 -2.90
C MET A 584 5.70 -31.82 -2.96
N ILE A 585 5.92 -33.11 -2.79
CA ILE A 585 4.82 -34.12 -2.71
C ILE A 585 4.09 -33.94 -1.38
N ILE A 586 2.77 -34.04 -1.42
CA ILE A 586 1.96 -34.04 -0.19
C ILE A 586 1.16 -35.34 -0.02
N ASP A 587 1.04 -35.75 1.22
CA ASP A 587 0.14 -36.84 1.65
C ASP A 587 -1.27 -36.27 1.87
N LYS A 588 -2.13 -36.44 0.85
CA LYS A 588 -3.53 -35.99 0.91
C LYS A 588 -4.36 -36.72 1.95
N ALA A 589 -4.04 -38.00 2.24
CA ALA A 589 -4.78 -38.80 3.22
C ALA A 589 -4.49 -38.29 4.64
N ALA A 590 -3.22 -38.07 4.97
CA ALA A 590 -2.83 -37.49 6.25
C ALA A 590 -3.44 -36.09 6.48
N LEU A 591 -3.54 -35.27 5.44
CA LEU A 591 -4.19 -33.95 5.54
C LEU A 591 -5.71 -34.08 5.71
N ALA A 592 -6.37 -35.04 5.08
CA ALA A 592 -7.79 -35.28 5.24
C ALA A 592 -8.12 -35.72 6.69
N ASP A 593 -7.37 -36.68 7.23
CA ASP A 593 -7.49 -37.11 8.63
C ASP A 593 -7.28 -35.94 9.61
N MET A 594 -6.27 -35.13 9.35
CA MET A 594 -6.01 -33.91 10.14
C MET A 594 -7.16 -32.91 10.06
N SER A 595 -7.75 -32.72 8.88
CA SER A 595 -8.90 -31.83 8.67
C SER A 595 -10.11 -32.25 9.52
N GLU A 596 -10.38 -33.54 9.61
CA GLU A 596 -11.47 -34.11 10.43
C GLU A 596 -11.19 -33.90 11.92
N GLN A 597 -9.95 -34.21 12.37
CA GLN A 597 -9.53 -34.00 13.77
C GLN A 597 -9.66 -32.55 14.18
N LEU A 598 -9.11 -31.62 13.39
CA LEU A 598 -9.21 -30.17 13.66
C LEU A 598 -10.65 -29.68 13.64
N GLY A 599 -11.47 -30.16 12.70
CA GLY A 599 -12.90 -29.85 12.65
C GLY A 599 -13.63 -30.24 13.95
N THR A 600 -13.37 -31.44 14.45
CA THR A 600 -13.94 -31.95 15.72
C THR A 600 -13.49 -31.08 16.90
N GLU A 601 -12.20 -30.76 16.99
CA GLU A 601 -11.66 -29.93 18.08
C GLU A 601 -12.22 -28.49 18.04
N ILE A 602 -12.36 -27.90 16.87
CA ILE A 602 -12.98 -26.56 16.68
C ILE A 602 -14.43 -26.58 17.19
N GLU A 603 -15.21 -27.63 16.89
CA GLU A 603 -16.59 -27.74 17.37
C GLU A 603 -16.67 -27.93 18.88
N LEU A 604 -15.77 -28.71 19.48
CA LEU A 604 -15.68 -28.84 20.95
C LEU A 604 -15.36 -27.47 21.62
N ILE A 605 -14.46 -26.68 21.06
CA ILE A 605 -14.14 -25.35 21.57
C ILE A 605 -15.36 -24.41 21.49
N LYS A 606 -16.10 -24.44 20.38
CA LYS A 606 -17.32 -23.65 20.23
C LYS A 606 -18.38 -24.06 21.26
N GLN A 607 -18.58 -25.37 21.46
CA GLN A 607 -19.54 -25.89 22.44
C GLN A 607 -19.13 -25.49 23.88
N ALA A 608 -17.85 -25.60 24.22
CA ALA A 608 -17.34 -25.17 25.51
C ALA A 608 -17.56 -23.69 25.74
N ALA A 609 -17.21 -22.83 24.78
CA ALA A 609 -17.46 -21.40 24.84
C ALA A 609 -18.95 -21.06 24.99
N THR A 610 -19.82 -21.73 24.25
CA THR A 610 -21.28 -21.57 24.34
C THR A 610 -21.79 -21.96 25.73
N SER A 611 -21.26 -22.99 26.34
CA SER A 611 -21.61 -23.41 27.70
C SER A 611 -21.20 -22.37 28.74
N VAL A 612 -20.02 -21.77 28.61
CA VAL A 612 -19.53 -20.72 29.52
C VAL A 612 -20.45 -19.49 29.54
N VAL A 613 -21.10 -19.18 28.41
CA VAL A 613 -22.03 -18.05 28.30
C VAL A 613 -23.52 -18.46 28.47
N GLY A 614 -23.77 -19.57 29.12
CA GLY A 614 -25.12 -20.01 29.49
C GLY A 614 -25.96 -20.51 28.29
N GLY A 615 -25.36 -21.11 27.28
CA GLY A 615 -26.04 -21.68 26.10
C GLY A 615 -26.30 -20.67 24.97
N ARG A 616 -25.85 -19.40 25.09
CA ARG A 616 -25.95 -18.40 24.04
C ARG A 616 -24.91 -18.69 22.95
N GLU A 617 -25.35 -18.69 21.70
CA GLU A 617 -24.43 -18.83 20.56
C GLU A 617 -23.45 -17.66 20.50
N LEU A 618 -22.16 -17.96 20.40
CA LEU A 618 -21.08 -16.98 20.33
C LEU A 618 -20.21 -17.25 19.11
N ASN A 619 -20.13 -16.28 18.20
CA ASN A 619 -19.21 -16.36 17.07
C ASN A 619 -17.80 -15.94 17.49
N LEU A 620 -16.92 -16.93 17.77
CA LEU A 620 -15.53 -16.73 18.18
C LEU A 620 -14.65 -16.06 17.10
N ALA A 621 -15.08 -16.07 15.82
CA ALA A 621 -14.42 -15.34 14.75
C ALA A 621 -14.73 -13.84 14.77
N SER A 622 -15.85 -13.43 15.38
CA SER A 622 -16.30 -12.04 15.40
C SER A 622 -15.60 -11.23 16.50
N ASN A 623 -14.64 -10.39 16.12
CA ASN A 623 -13.99 -9.47 17.07
C ASN A 623 -15.00 -8.64 17.87
N GLN A 624 -16.08 -8.20 17.23
CA GLN A 624 -17.10 -7.35 17.87
C GLN A 624 -17.90 -8.12 18.93
N GLN A 625 -18.34 -9.36 18.63
CA GLN A 625 -19.09 -10.16 19.61
C GLN A 625 -18.20 -10.55 20.80
N VAL A 626 -16.94 -10.92 20.53
CA VAL A 626 -15.97 -11.25 21.58
C VAL A 626 -15.66 -10.04 22.45
N ALA A 627 -15.48 -8.86 21.87
CA ALA A 627 -15.23 -7.62 22.61
C ALA A 627 -16.43 -7.21 23.47
N ASN A 628 -17.64 -7.24 22.94
CA ASN A 628 -18.86 -6.96 23.70
C ASN A 628 -19.00 -7.92 24.89
N LEU A 629 -18.78 -9.22 24.67
CA LEU A 629 -18.85 -10.19 25.73
C LEU A 629 -17.79 -9.96 26.81
N LEU A 630 -16.52 -9.91 26.42
CA LEU A 630 -15.42 -9.84 27.39
C LEU A 630 -15.39 -8.49 28.13
N ILE A 631 -15.52 -7.36 27.40
CA ILE A 631 -15.33 -6.01 27.96
C ILE A 631 -16.64 -5.45 28.51
N ASP A 632 -17.72 -5.48 27.73
CA ASP A 632 -18.95 -4.79 28.08
C ASP A 632 -19.85 -5.60 29.02
N GLU A 633 -19.88 -6.95 28.88
CA GLU A 633 -20.73 -7.83 29.70
C GLU A 633 -19.97 -8.41 30.91
N LEU A 634 -18.74 -8.93 30.71
CA LEU A 634 -17.96 -9.60 31.76
C LEU A 634 -16.97 -8.67 32.49
N GLY A 635 -16.74 -7.45 32.00
CA GLY A 635 -15.91 -6.46 32.65
C GLY A 635 -14.39 -6.67 32.52
N ALA A 636 -13.94 -7.35 31.45
CA ALA A 636 -12.52 -7.46 31.15
C ALA A 636 -11.88 -6.07 30.93
N PRO A 637 -10.56 -5.93 31.20
CA PRO A 637 -9.85 -4.69 30.94
C PRO A 637 -10.02 -4.21 29.48
N LYS A 638 -10.27 -2.91 29.32
CA LYS A 638 -10.39 -2.30 27.99
C LYS A 638 -9.07 -2.40 27.24
N THR A 639 -9.13 -2.89 26.02
CA THR A 639 -8.00 -3.02 25.09
C THR A 639 -7.87 -1.76 24.23
N ARG A 640 -6.94 -1.76 23.27
CA ARG A 640 -6.79 -0.66 22.31
C ARG A 640 -8.06 -0.48 21.49
N LYS A 641 -8.59 0.72 21.41
CA LYS A 641 -9.75 1.05 20.58
C LYS A 641 -9.36 1.06 19.10
N THR A 642 -10.12 0.37 18.25
CA THR A 642 -10.00 0.37 16.80
C THR A 642 -11.22 1.06 16.17
N LYS A 643 -11.24 1.25 14.86
CA LYS A 643 -12.39 1.84 14.15
C LYS A 643 -13.69 1.03 14.33
N THR A 644 -13.57 -0.29 14.52
CA THR A 644 -14.70 -1.23 14.61
C THR A 644 -14.99 -1.70 16.04
N GLY A 645 -14.34 -1.14 17.06
CA GLY A 645 -14.52 -1.52 18.46
C GLY A 645 -13.19 -1.76 19.20
N TRP A 646 -13.22 -2.53 20.28
CA TRP A 646 -12.03 -2.91 21.03
C TRP A 646 -11.21 -3.96 20.27
N SER A 647 -9.88 -3.82 20.26
CA SER A 647 -9.01 -4.85 19.66
C SER A 647 -9.11 -6.16 20.44
N MET A 648 -9.35 -7.24 19.69
CA MET A 648 -9.35 -8.62 20.17
C MET A 648 -8.27 -9.43 19.44
N ASP A 649 -7.14 -8.78 19.06
CA ASP A 649 -5.99 -9.50 18.53
C ASP A 649 -5.33 -10.40 19.60
N ALA A 650 -4.43 -11.29 19.20
CA ALA A 650 -3.79 -12.23 20.11
C ALA A 650 -3.15 -11.53 21.31
N ASN A 651 -2.39 -10.45 21.06
CA ASN A 651 -1.77 -9.67 22.13
C ASN A 651 -2.78 -9.05 23.12
N ALA A 652 -3.95 -8.64 22.62
CA ALA A 652 -5.01 -8.09 23.47
C ALA A 652 -5.64 -9.17 24.36
N LEU A 653 -5.89 -10.36 23.80
CA LEU A 653 -6.43 -11.50 24.53
C LEU A 653 -5.42 -12.07 25.55
N GLU A 654 -4.14 -12.18 25.17
CA GLU A 654 -3.07 -12.59 26.07
C GLU A 654 -2.94 -11.64 27.27
N LYS A 655 -3.02 -10.32 27.07
CA LYS A 655 -3.03 -9.35 28.19
C LYS A 655 -4.25 -9.46 29.09
N ILE A 656 -5.39 -9.82 28.52
CA ILE A 656 -6.58 -10.13 29.33
C ILE A 656 -6.32 -11.38 30.19
N GLN A 657 -5.70 -12.42 29.63
CA GLN A 657 -5.32 -13.63 30.37
C GLN A 657 -4.27 -13.37 31.47
N GLU A 658 -3.33 -12.46 31.26
CA GLU A 658 -2.32 -12.06 32.25
C GLU A 658 -2.89 -11.22 33.41
N SER A 659 -4.05 -10.59 33.22
CA SER A 659 -4.70 -9.76 34.24
C SER A 659 -5.24 -10.64 35.39
N ARG A 660 -4.94 -10.28 36.64
CA ARG A 660 -5.35 -11.07 37.79
C ARG A 660 -6.70 -10.62 38.36
N GLY A 661 -7.46 -11.56 38.95
CA GLY A 661 -8.69 -11.28 39.67
C GLY A 661 -9.91 -11.00 38.80
N LEU A 662 -9.90 -11.46 37.57
CA LEU A 662 -11.04 -11.40 36.67
C LEU A 662 -11.98 -12.60 36.89
N ASP A 663 -13.21 -12.50 36.35
CA ASP A 663 -14.16 -13.63 36.28
C ASP A 663 -13.55 -14.78 35.48
N ASP A 664 -13.63 -16.01 35.99
CA ASP A 664 -13.08 -17.20 35.33
C ASP A 664 -13.60 -17.40 33.91
N ARG A 665 -14.81 -16.94 33.61
CA ARG A 665 -15.38 -16.96 32.24
C ARG A 665 -14.55 -16.13 31.24
N ILE A 666 -13.94 -15.03 31.72
CA ILE A 666 -13.09 -14.18 30.87
C ILE A 666 -11.88 -14.99 30.37
N TYR A 667 -11.22 -15.71 31.28
CA TYR A 667 -10.05 -16.54 30.94
C TYR A 667 -10.44 -17.68 29.98
N GLN A 668 -11.56 -18.36 30.28
CA GLN A 668 -12.06 -19.46 29.45
C GLN A 668 -12.43 -19.00 28.04
N ILE A 669 -13.10 -17.85 27.90
CA ILE A 669 -13.48 -17.32 26.59
C ILE A 669 -12.24 -16.81 25.85
N ALA A 670 -11.30 -16.11 26.50
CA ALA A 670 -10.08 -15.64 25.86
C ALA A 670 -9.22 -16.81 25.34
N ASP A 671 -9.07 -17.88 26.12
CA ASP A 671 -8.39 -19.11 25.71
C ASP A 671 -9.10 -19.80 24.53
N ALA A 672 -10.43 -19.93 24.62
CA ALA A 672 -11.24 -20.49 23.54
C ALA A 672 -11.10 -19.73 22.23
N VAL A 673 -11.08 -18.39 22.29
CA VAL A 673 -10.90 -17.53 21.09
C VAL A 673 -9.50 -17.70 20.48
N LEU A 674 -8.46 -17.75 21.30
CA LEU A 674 -7.08 -17.94 20.83
C LEU A 674 -6.91 -19.29 20.15
N LYS A 675 -7.32 -20.37 20.82
CA LYS A 675 -7.29 -21.75 20.27
C LYS A 675 -8.13 -21.90 19.01
N PHE A 676 -9.36 -21.39 19.04
CA PHE A 676 -10.25 -21.41 17.88
C PHE A 676 -9.61 -20.77 16.65
N ARG A 677 -8.99 -19.61 16.82
CA ARG A 677 -8.34 -18.87 15.72
C ARG A 677 -7.10 -19.60 15.20
N GLU A 678 -6.28 -20.13 16.09
CA GLU A 678 -5.10 -20.93 15.72
C GLU A 678 -5.51 -22.13 14.86
N LEU A 679 -6.45 -22.96 15.36
CA LEU A 679 -6.90 -24.15 14.67
C LEU A 679 -7.60 -23.82 13.34
N THR A 680 -8.49 -22.84 13.35
CA THR A 680 -9.22 -22.43 12.14
C THR A 680 -8.27 -21.91 11.06
N LYS A 681 -7.27 -21.09 11.45
CA LYS A 681 -6.27 -20.59 10.52
C LYS A 681 -5.42 -21.73 9.95
N LEU A 682 -4.95 -22.64 10.78
CA LEU A 682 -4.15 -23.77 10.33
C LEU A 682 -4.96 -24.68 9.38
N LYS A 683 -6.20 -24.99 9.77
CA LYS A 683 -7.11 -25.80 8.96
C LYS A 683 -7.37 -25.17 7.60
N SER A 684 -7.85 -23.93 7.58
CA SER A 684 -8.25 -23.27 6.33
C SER A 684 -7.08 -22.90 5.43
N THR A 685 -5.94 -22.47 6.01
CA THR A 685 -4.81 -21.97 5.22
C THR A 685 -3.94 -23.09 4.65
N TYR A 686 -3.81 -24.21 5.37
CA TYR A 686 -2.91 -25.29 4.98
C TYR A 686 -3.62 -26.61 4.79
N VAL A 687 -4.30 -27.11 5.82
CA VAL A 687 -4.81 -28.49 5.83
C VAL A 687 -5.84 -28.72 4.74
N ASP A 688 -6.80 -27.80 4.58
CA ASP A 688 -7.84 -27.88 3.55
C ASP A 688 -7.37 -27.36 2.19
N ALA A 689 -6.46 -26.37 2.18
CA ALA A 689 -6.04 -25.71 0.94
C ALA A 689 -5.00 -26.52 0.16
N LEU A 690 -3.97 -27.10 0.82
CA LEU A 690 -2.89 -27.80 0.16
C LEU A 690 -3.35 -28.95 -0.74
N PRO A 691 -4.32 -29.82 -0.34
CA PRO A 691 -4.81 -30.87 -1.22
C PRO A 691 -5.46 -30.38 -2.51
N LEU A 692 -6.06 -29.16 -2.48
CA LEU A 692 -6.70 -28.52 -3.64
C LEU A 692 -5.68 -27.92 -4.60
N LEU A 693 -4.55 -27.44 -4.07
CA LEU A 693 -3.45 -26.83 -4.84
C LEU A 693 -2.51 -27.87 -5.44
N ALA A 694 -2.52 -29.11 -4.93
CA ALA A 694 -1.64 -30.15 -5.42
C ALA A 694 -2.02 -30.60 -6.83
N ASN A 695 -1.04 -30.62 -7.73
CA ASN A 695 -1.18 -31.17 -9.07
C ASN A 695 -1.74 -32.62 -8.99
N PRO A 696 -2.84 -32.93 -9.68
CA PRO A 696 -3.50 -34.25 -9.56
C PRO A 696 -2.62 -35.41 -10.05
N ASN A 697 -1.72 -35.20 -10.99
CA ASN A 697 -0.88 -36.22 -11.57
C ASN A 697 0.40 -36.47 -10.77
N THR A 698 1.04 -35.39 -10.28
CA THR A 698 2.31 -35.48 -9.56
C THR A 698 2.16 -35.47 -8.05
N ARG A 699 1.01 -35.11 -7.51
CA ARG A 699 0.72 -34.88 -6.08
C ARG A 699 1.60 -33.76 -5.47
N ARG A 700 2.27 -32.95 -6.32
CA ARG A 700 3.16 -31.89 -5.86
C ARG A 700 2.44 -30.56 -5.73
N VAL A 701 2.77 -29.85 -4.67
CA VAL A 701 2.40 -28.46 -4.45
C VAL A 701 3.55 -27.58 -4.91
N HIS A 702 3.23 -26.58 -5.70
CA HIS A 702 4.20 -25.65 -6.27
C HIS A 702 3.96 -24.26 -5.67
N THR A 703 4.91 -23.74 -4.90
CA THR A 703 4.86 -22.37 -4.38
C THR A 703 5.52 -21.42 -5.37
N SER A 704 5.08 -20.17 -5.39
CA SER A 704 5.76 -19.10 -6.12
C SER A 704 6.70 -18.35 -5.18
N PHE A 705 7.94 -18.10 -5.61
CA PHE A 705 8.90 -17.28 -4.88
C PHE A 705 9.00 -15.89 -5.48
N ASN A 706 9.06 -14.87 -4.61
CA ASN A 706 9.24 -13.48 -5.02
C ASN A 706 10.53 -12.94 -4.40
N GLN A 707 11.45 -12.47 -5.26
CA GLN A 707 12.76 -11.92 -4.86
C GLN A 707 12.68 -10.49 -4.34
N VAL A 708 11.67 -9.74 -4.76
CA VAL A 708 11.47 -8.33 -4.41
C VAL A 708 10.31 -8.11 -3.43
N GLY A 709 9.71 -9.19 -2.94
CA GLY A 709 8.60 -9.16 -2.00
C GLY A 709 8.96 -8.73 -0.57
N SER A 710 10.25 -8.73 -0.24
CA SER A 710 10.76 -8.32 1.07
C SER A 710 11.78 -7.19 0.94
N ALA A 711 11.61 -6.16 1.75
CA ALA A 711 12.54 -5.02 1.78
C ALA A 711 13.93 -5.36 2.35
N THR A 712 14.14 -6.55 2.92
CA THR A 712 15.45 -7.05 3.39
C THR A 712 16.14 -7.94 2.37
N GLY A 713 15.54 -8.19 1.21
CA GLY A 713 16.07 -9.10 0.21
C GLY A 713 15.75 -10.59 0.46
N ARG A 714 15.06 -10.94 1.54
CA ARG A 714 14.58 -12.31 1.77
C ARG A 714 13.59 -12.70 0.66
N LEU A 715 13.65 -13.97 0.23
CA LEU A 715 12.61 -14.53 -0.63
C LEU A 715 11.28 -14.60 0.14
N SER A 716 10.20 -14.29 -0.51
CA SER A 716 8.86 -14.57 0.00
C SER A 716 8.17 -15.64 -0.83
N SER A 717 7.40 -16.49 -0.17
CA SER A 717 6.66 -17.60 -0.77
C SER A 717 5.18 -17.27 -0.79
N ASN A 718 4.51 -17.51 -1.94
CA ASN A 718 3.10 -17.24 -2.13
C ASN A 718 2.43 -18.43 -2.85
N ASP A 719 1.16 -18.59 -2.71
CA ASP A 719 0.24 -19.46 -3.45
C ASP A 719 0.67 -20.94 -3.59
N PRO A 720 0.95 -21.67 -2.48
CA PRO A 720 0.75 -21.33 -1.07
C PRO A 720 2.00 -20.76 -0.40
N ASN A 721 1.84 -19.96 0.67
CA ASN A 721 2.96 -19.53 1.48
C ASN A 721 3.42 -20.67 2.41
N VAL A 722 4.42 -21.42 1.97
CA VAL A 722 4.98 -22.56 2.74
C VAL A 722 5.97 -22.13 3.83
N GLN A 723 6.53 -20.90 3.72
CA GLN A 723 7.47 -20.36 4.72
C GLN A 723 6.80 -20.04 6.07
N ASN A 724 5.46 -19.87 6.08
CA ASN A 724 4.71 -19.53 7.27
C ASN A 724 4.06 -20.76 7.97
N ILE A 725 4.36 -21.98 7.54
CA ILE A 725 3.91 -23.20 8.24
C ILE A 725 4.62 -23.26 9.60
N PRO A 726 3.88 -23.28 10.75
CA PRO A 726 4.50 -23.19 12.06
C PRO A 726 5.50 -24.32 12.33
N VAL A 727 6.65 -23.99 12.91
CA VAL A 727 7.71 -24.97 13.27
C VAL A 727 7.59 -25.44 14.72
N ARG A 728 7.19 -24.51 15.62
CA ARG A 728 7.28 -24.71 17.07
C ARG A 728 6.08 -25.41 17.68
N THR A 729 4.92 -25.32 17.04
CA THR A 729 3.70 -25.96 17.55
C THR A 729 3.62 -27.42 17.10
N GLU A 730 3.06 -28.29 17.94
CA GLU A 730 2.82 -29.69 17.58
C GLU A 730 1.96 -29.82 16.31
N LEU A 731 0.94 -28.98 16.19
CA LEU A 731 0.06 -28.94 15.02
C LEU A 731 0.81 -28.53 13.75
N GLY A 732 1.68 -27.55 13.83
CA GLY A 732 2.52 -27.13 12.69
C GLY A 732 3.45 -28.26 12.24
N ARG A 733 4.05 -29.00 13.19
CA ARG A 733 4.86 -30.18 12.87
C ARG A 733 4.03 -31.28 12.19
N LYS A 734 2.79 -31.50 12.60
CA LYS A 734 1.88 -32.45 11.92
C LYS A 734 1.62 -32.03 10.46
N VAL A 735 1.44 -30.71 10.18
CA VAL A 735 1.31 -30.22 8.79
C VAL A 735 2.59 -30.48 7.99
N ARG A 736 3.77 -30.25 8.59
CA ARG A 736 5.06 -30.53 7.93
C ARG A 736 5.27 -32.02 7.64
N LYS A 737 4.74 -32.94 8.48
CA LYS A 737 4.77 -34.39 8.22
C LYS A 737 3.98 -34.79 6.97
N ALA A 738 3.01 -33.99 6.55
CA ALA A 738 2.28 -34.24 5.30
C ALA A 738 3.09 -33.94 4.04
N PHE A 739 4.25 -33.24 4.15
CA PHE A 739 5.19 -33.11 3.05
C PHE A 739 6.12 -34.34 3.05
N VAL A 740 6.02 -35.13 2.02
CA VAL A 740 6.65 -36.44 1.92
C VAL A 740 7.55 -36.53 0.69
N THR A 741 8.45 -37.53 0.70
CA THR A 741 9.24 -37.91 -0.48
C THR A 741 8.72 -39.23 -1.06
N ASP A 742 9.29 -39.68 -2.15
CA ASP A 742 9.10 -41.03 -2.68
C ASP A 742 10.03 -42.00 -1.92
N PHE A 743 9.81 -42.10 -0.61
CA PHE A 743 10.68 -42.82 0.32
C PHE A 743 10.74 -44.33 0.02
N GLU A 744 9.67 -44.92 -0.52
CA GLU A 744 9.64 -46.31 -0.94
C GLU A 744 10.65 -46.63 -2.04
N ASN A 745 10.95 -45.62 -2.90
CA ASN A 745 11.99 -45.67 -3.92
C ASN A 745 13.33 -45.09 -3.48
N GLY A 746 13.51 -44.87 -2.17
CA GLY A 746 14.77 -44.46 -1.56
C GLY A 746 15.03 -42.95 -1.56
N TRP A 747 14.03 -42.11 -1.95
CA TRP A 747 14.13 -40.69 -1.83
C TRP A 747 13.91 -40.23 -0.38
N GLN A 748 14.65 -39.22 0.07
CA GLN A 748 14.49 -38.64 1.41
C GLN A 748 14.73 -37.14 1.41
N PHE A 749 14.26 -36.44 2.44
CA PHE A 749 14.59 -35.04 2.62
C PHE A 749 15.95 -34.87 3.31
N LEU A 750 16.67 -33.84 2.92
CA LEU A 750 17.79 -33.25 3.63
C LEU A 750 17.44 -31.77 3.88
N ALA A 751 17.44 -31.34 5.14
CA ALA A 751 17.31 -29.96 5.55
C ALA A 751 18.65 -29.48 6.10
N ALA A 752 19.07 -28.28 5.69
CA ALA A 752 20.30 -27.66 6.14
C ALA A 752 19.98 -26.23 6.62
N ASP A 753 20.20 -25.94 7.91
CA ASP A 753 19.83 -24.69 8.57
C ASP A 753 21.05 -23.99 9.14
N TYR A 754 21.15 -22.68 8.94
CA TYR A 754 22.22 -21.88 9.51
C TYR A 754 22.03 -21.69 11.02
N SER A 755 23.02 -22.11 11.80
CA SER A 755 22.98 -21.92 13.25
C SER A 755 23.32 -20.48 13.63
N GLN A 756 22.32 -19.74 14.13
CA GLN A 756 22.43 -18.40 14.68
C GLN A 756 23.05 -17.36 13.71
N ILE A 757 22.72 -17.44 12.41
CA ILE A 757 23.32 -16.62 11.36
C ILE A 757 23.28 -15.11 11.67
N GLU A 758 22.16 -14.58 12.16
CA GLU A 758 22.03 -13.15 12.44
C GLU A 758 22.97 -12.68 13.56
N LEU A 759 23.23 -13.52 14.57
CA LEU A 759 24.17 -13.19 15.66
C LEU A 759 25.62 -13.28 15.19
N ARG A 760 25.95 -14.18 14.27
CA ARG A 760 27.27 -14.29 13.65
C ARG A 760 27.56 -13.11 12.74
N ILE A 761 26.57 -12.69 11.95
CA ILE A 761 26.66 -11.46 11.14
C ILE A 761 26.81 -10.23 12.05
N LEU A 762 26.08 -10.16 13.16
CA LEU A 762 26.25 -9.09 14.13
C LEU A 762 27.67 -9.06 14.71
N ALA A 763 28.25 -10.22 15.05
CA ALA A 763 29.63 -10.31 15.53
C ALA A 763 30.61 -9.76 14.47
N HIS A 764 30.39 -10.11 13.19
CA HIS A 764 31.18 -9.58 12.07
C HIS A 764 31.03 -8.06 11.93
N LEU A 765 29.80 -7.53 11.94
CA LEU A 765 29.53 -6.11 11.74
C LEU A 765 29.98 -5.24 12.93
N SER A 766 29.78 -5.73 14.16
CA SER A 766 30.09 -4.98 15.38
C SER A 766 31.54 -5.10 15.79
N GLN A 767 32.28 -6.11 15.31
CA GLN A 767 33.65 -6.48 15.75
C GLN A 767 33.76 -6.54 17.27
N ASP A 768 32.68 -6.97 17.97
CA ASP A 768 32.65 -7.03 19.42
C ASP A 768 33.57 -8.16 19.94
N PRO A 769 34.58 -7.86 20.76
CA PRO A 769 35.56 -8.88 21.20
C PRO A 769 34.91 -10.06 21.94
N GLY A 770 33.87 -9.79 22.75
CA GLY A 770 33.18 -10.83 23.51
C GLY A 770 32.35 -11.76 22.63
N LEU A 771 31.75 -11.25 21.53
CA LEU A 771 31.06 -12.08 20.55
C LEU A 771 32.05 -12.88 19.71
N LEU A 772 33.10 -12.23 19.24
CA LEU A 772 34.13 -12.89 18.43
C LEU A 772 34.80 -14.04 19.18
N GLU A 773 35.13 -13.83 20.46
CA GLU A 773 35.70 -14.86 21.34
C GLU A 773 34.72 -16.02 21.57
N ALA A 774 33.45 -15.72 21.90
CA ALA A 774 32.46 -16.75 22.15
C ALA A 774 32.20 -17.62 20.92
N PHE A 775 32.06 -17.02 19.75
CA PHE A 775 31.88 -17.77 18.51
C PHE A 775 33.19 -18.50 18.04
N GLY A 776 34.36 -17.91 18.26
CA GLY A 776 35.66 -18.54 17.97
C GLY A 776 35.90 -19.81 18.81
N ASN A 777 35.43 -19.79 20.05
CA ASN A 777 35.53 -20.93 20.97
C ASN A 777 34.37 -21.95 20.81
N GLY A 778 33.40 -21.71 19.89
CA GLY A 778 32.27 -22.60 19.73
C GLY A 778 31.29 -22.59 20.91
N GLU A 779 31.27 -21.51 21.73
CA GLU A 779 30.39 -21.40 22.90
C GLU A 779 28.93 -21.18 22.51
N ASP A 780 28.02 -21.69 23.32
CA ASP A 780 26.61 -21.26 23.29
C ASP A 780 26.51 -19.79 23.69
N ILE A 781 26.29 -18.91 22.70
CA ILE A 781 26.22 -17.45 22.90
C ILE A 781 25.13 -17.04 23.91
N HIS A 782 24.00 -17.76 24.00
CA HIS A 782 22.96 -17.47 24.98
C HIS A 782 23.38 -17.87 26.38
N ALA A 783 24.09 -18.96 26.53
CA ALA A 783 24.66 -19.37 27.81
C ALA A 783 25.81 -18.44 28.23
N SER A 784 26.67 -18.05 27.28
CA SER A 784 27.77 -17.09 27.54
C SER A 784 27.22 -15.72 27.98
N THR A 785 26.19 -15.23 27.30
CA THR A 785 25.48 -14.00 27.70
C THR A 785 24.86 -14.13 29.09
N ALA A 786 24.20 -15.26 29.39
CA ALA A 786 23.58 -15.49 30.68
C ALA A 786 24.64 -15.55 31.82
N ARG A 787 25.75 -16.26 31.62
CA ARG A 787 26.87 -16.28 32.56
C ARG A 787 27.35 -14.86 32.90
N ALA A 788 27.55 -14.06 31.87
CA ALA A 788 28.01 -12.68 32.04
C ALA A 788 26.99 -11.79 32.79
N MET A 789 25.71 -11.97 32.52
CA MET A 789 24.63 -11.16 33.08
C MET A 789 24.28 -11.54 34.53
N TYR A 790 24.28 -12.82 34.83
CA TYR A 790 23.90 -13.31 36.17
C TYR A 790 25.11 -13.56 37.07
N GLY A 791 26.35 -13.53 36.54
CA GLY A 791 27.57 -13.80 37.32
C GLY A 791 27.68 -15.26 37.77
N VAL A 792 27.08 -16.20 37.03
CA VAL A 792 27.04 -17.63 37.37
C VAL A 792 27.86 -18.45 36.38
N GLN A 793 28.36 -19.61 36.80
CA GLN A 793 29.01 -20.56 35.89
C GLN A 793 27.97 -21.51 35.29
N ASP A 794 27.07 -22.03 36.08
CA ASP A 794 25.99 -22.92 35.66
C ASP A 794 24.75 -22.08 35.32
N VAL A 795 24.32 -22.16 34.10
CA VAL A 795 23.20 -21.37 33.59
C VAL A 795 21.92 -22.22 33.59
N SER A 796 20.89 -21.75 34.26
CA SER A 796 19.58 -22.39 34.22
C SER A 796 18.88 -22.18 32.85
N ALA A 797 17.91 -23.02 32.55
CA ALA A 797 17.12 -22.94 31.32
C ALA A 797 16.43 -21.57 31.19
N ASP A 798 15.92 -21.00 32.29
CA ASP A 798 15.28 -19.68 32.32
C ASP A 798 16.27 -18.55 32.09
N GLN A 799 17.44 -18.59 32.74
CA GLN A 799 18.50 -17.61 32.48
C GLN A 799 18.94 -17.62 31.02
N ARG A 800 19.12 -18.79 30.44
CA ARG A 800 19.44 -18.94 29.02
C ARG A 800 18.32 -18.41 28.14
N ARG A 801 17.05 -18.64 28.47
CA ARG A 801 15.88 -18.14 27.76
C ARG A 801 15.84 -16.60 27.78
N ILE A 802 16.06 -15.97 28.94
CA ILE A 802 16.12 -14.52 29.09
C ILE A 802 17.28 -13.93 28.27
N ALA A 803 18.45 -14.53 28.34
CA ALA A 803 19.60 -14.13 27.53
C ALA A 803 19.32 -14.24 26.03
N LYS A 804 18.60 -15.28 25.60
CA LYS A 804 18.16 -15.43 24.19
C LYS A 804 17.22 -14.29 23.78
N ILE A 805 16.26 -13.90 24.64
CA ILE A 805 15.35 -12.77 24.36
C ILE A 805 16.15 -11.47 24.23
N LEU A 806 17.18 -11.27 25.05
CA LEU A 806 18.03 -10.08 24.96
C LEU A 806 18.91 -10.09 23.72
N ASN A 807 19.59 -11.19 23.43
CA ASN A 807 20.47 -11.32 22.26
C ASN A 807 19.75 -10.98 20.94
N PHE A 808 18.50 -11.39 20.80
CA PHE A 808 17.69 -11.04 19.64
C PHE A 808 16.94 -9.70 19.80
N GLY A 809 16.30 -9.50 20.96
CA GLY A 809 15.41 -8.37 21.16
C GLY A 809 16.11 -7.01 21.16
N VAL A 810 17.26 -6.92 21.81
CA VAL A 810 18.02 -5.66 21.93
C VAL A 810 18.52 -5.20 20.55
N ILE A 811 18.97 -6.13 19.73
CA ILE A 811 19.40 -5.87 18.33
C ILE A 811 18.24 -5.26 17.54
N TYR A 812 17.02 -5.79 17.74
CA TYR A 812 15.82 -5.32 17.04
C TYR A 812 15.15 -4.13 17.74
N GLY A 813 15.86 -3.45 18.66
CA GLY A 813 15.38 -2.26 19.33
C GLY A 813 14.36 -2.51 20.43
N LEU A 814 14.41 -3.69 21.06
CA LEU A 814 13.59 -4.02 22.23
C LEU A 814 14.03 -3.16 23.42
N GLY A 815 13.20 -2.21 23.84
CA GLY A 815 13.44 -1.40 25.01
C GLY A 815 13.02 -2.09 26.32
N PRO A 816 13.24 -1.45 27.48
CA PRO A 816 12.97 -2.02 28.81
C PRO A 816 11.54 -2.55 29.02
N ILE A 817 10.57 -1.88 28.41
CA ILE A 817 9.16 -2.31 28.43
C ILE A 817 8.96 -3.60 27.63
N GLY A 818 9.67 -3.74 26.51
CA GLY A 818 9.61 -4.94 25.68
C GLY A 818 10.26 -6.14 26.36
N VAL A 819 11.39 -5.94 27.03
CA VAL A 819 12.05 -6.97 27.85
C VAL A 819 11.11 -7.41 28.98
N ALA A 820 10.55 -6.47 29.73
CA ALA A 820 9.61 -6.76 30.81
C ALA A 820 8.36 -7.54 30.36
N ARG A 821 7.90 -7.36 29.14
CA ARG A 821 6.76 -8.11 28.58
C ARG A 821 7.08 -9.55 28.18
N GLN A 822 8.32 -9.81 27.78
CA GLN A 822 8.75 -11.14 27.33
C GLN A 822 9.44 -11.96 28.45
N THR A 823 9.56 -11.36 29.65
CA THR A 823 10.18 -11.96 30.82
C THR A 823 9.36 -11.59 32.05
N ASP A 824 9.58 -12.24 33.17
CA ASP A 824 8.96 -11.89 34.45
C ASP A 824 9.64 -10.71 35.15
N LEU A 825 10.46 -9.93 34.45
CA LEU A 825 11.21 -8.80 34.96
C LEU A 825 10.35 -7.53 35.00
N THR A 826 10.62 -6.68 35.97
CA THR A 826 10.09 -5.32 36.01
C THR A 826 10.78 -4.45 34.93
N ARG A 827 10.13 -3.33 34.53
CA ARG A 827 10.74 -2.35 33.62
C ARG A 827 12.13 -1.89 34.08
N LYS A 828 12.34 -1.71 35.39
CA LYS A 828 13.62 -1.29 35.97
C LYS A 828 14.68 -2.37 35.79
N GLN A 829 14.36 -3.61 36.14
CA GLN A 829 15.25 -4.75 35.89
C GLN A 829 15.53 -4.94 34.39
N GLY A 830 14.53 -4.78 33.53
CA GLY A 830 14.74 -4.81 32.08
C GLY A 830 15.75 -3.77 31.60
N GLN A 831 15.74 -2.55 32.16
CA GLN A 831 16.75 -1.53 31.88
C GLN A 831 18.14 -1.95 32.38
N GLU A 832 18.23 -2.41 33.64
CA GLU A 832 19.49 -2.87 34.23
C GLU A 832 20.11 -4.01 33.40
N PHE A 833 19.30 -4.94 32.91
CA PHE A 833 19.75 -6.03 32.03
C PHE A 833 20.24 -5.52 30.68
N ILE A 834 19.57 -4.55 30.04
CA ILE A 834 20.02 -3.93 28.79
C ILE A 834 21.38 -3.23 29.01
N ASP A 835 21.54 -2.54 30.14
CA ASP A 835 22.79 -1.85 30.48
C ASP A 835 23.95 -2.84 30.72
N LEU A 836 23.70 -3.94 31.42
CA LEU A 836 24.64 -5.05 31.58
C LEU A 836 25.03 -5.69 30.24
N TYR A 837 24.04 -5.93 29.37
CA TYR A 837 24.28 -6.48 28.05
C TYR A 837 25.22 -5.60 27.23
N PHE A 838 24.95 -4.31 27.14
CA PHE A 838 25.82 -3.37 26.44
C PHE A 838 27.15 -3.09 27.15
N GLY A 839 27.20 -3.32 28.47
CA GLY A 839 28.47 -3.32 29.21
C GLY A 839 29.37 -4.50 28.84
N LYS A 840 28.77 -5.68 28.62
CA LYS A 840 29.48 -6.89 28.18
C LYS A 840 29.84 -6.81 26.68
N TYR A 841 28.96 -6.24 25.84
CA TYR A 841 29.11 -6.15 24.39
C TYR A 841 29.13 -4.69 23.90
N PRO A 842 30.19 -3.92 24.22
CA PRO A 842 30.27 -2.50 23.87
C PRO A 842 30.35 -2.29 22.34
N GLY A 843 30.92 -3.23 21.59
CA GLY A 843 30.99 -3.20 20.11
C GLY A 843 29.61 -3.20 19.49
N ILE A 844 28.63 -3.92 20.06
CA ILE A 844 27.25 -3.93 19.58
C ILE A 844 26.61 -2.53 19.74
N ARG A 845 26.80 -1.88 20.90
CA ARG A 845 26.28 -0.52 21.14
C ARG A 845 26.85 0.46 20.10
N ASN A 846 28.15 0.41 19.89
CA ASN A 846 28.83 1.26 18.91
C ASN A 846 28.31 1.02 17.49
N HIS A 847 28.14 -0.23 17.11
CA HIS A 847 27.59 -0.59 15.80
C HIS A 847 26.16 -0.04 15.60
N ILE A 848 25.29 -0.18 16.60
CA ILE A 848 23.92 0.36 16.56
C ILE A 848 23.92 1.86 16.32
N GLU A 849 24.75 2.62 17.04
CA GLU A 849 24.80 4.08 16.84
C GLU A 849 25.46 4.46 15.51
N GLN A 850 26.49 3.73 15.06
CA GLN A 850 27.09 3.93 13.74
C GLN A 850 26.10 3.63 12.61
N ALA A 851 25.29 2.56 12.70
CA ALA A 851 24.30 2.22 11.71
C ALA A 851 23.20 3.30 11.60
N LYS A 852 22.74 3.83 12.73
CA LYS A 852 21.79 4.96 12.75
C LYS A 852 22.39 6.23 12.14
N GLN A 853 23.64 6.56 12.51
CA GLN A 853 24.31 7.74 11.98
C GLN A 853 24.57 7.62 10.47
N PHE A 854 25.07 6.47 10.03
CA PHE A 854 25.24 6.18 8.60
C PHE A 854 23.92 6.38 7.83
N ALA A 855 22.83 5.84 8.35
CA ALA A 855 21.52 6.01 7.71
C ALA A 855 21.05 7.47 7.70
N ARG A 856 21.32 8.27 8.74
CA ARG A 856 21.00 9.71 8.76
C ARG A 856 21.79 10.50 7.73
N ASP A 857 23.05 10.13 7.52
CA ASP A 857 23.95 10.82 6.61
C ASP A 857 23.70 10.44 5.15
N THR A 858 23.31 9.19 4.88
CA THR A 858 23.18 8.65 3.52
C THR A 858 21.75 8.45 3.04
N GLY A 859 20.78 8.40 3.95
CA GLY A 859 19.38 8.12 3.64
C GLY A 859 19.04 6.63 3.43
N PHE A 860 19.99 5.71 3.64
CA PHE A 860 19.76 4.26 3.48
C PHE A 860 20.54 3.42 4.50
N ALA A 861 20.13 2.16 4.66
CA ALA A 861 20.91 1.11 5.31
C ALA A 861 21.42 0.12 4.25
N GLN A 862 22.55 -0.52 4.49
CA GLN A 862 23.25 -1.36 3.49
C GLN A 862 23.74 -2.67 4.10
N THR A 863 23.69 -3.77 3.32
CA THR A 863 24.29 -5.08 3.68
C THR A 863 25.78 -5.12 3.37
N VAL A 864 26.46 -6.20 3.79
CA VAL A 864 27.88 -6.47 3.47
C VAL A 864 28.10 -6.54 1.95
N THR A 865 27.11 -7.05 1.20
CA THR A 865 27.19 -7.18 -0.26
C THR A 865 26.84 -5.89 -1.03
N GLY A 866 26.37 -4.84 -0.33
CA GLY A 866 26.00 -3.58 -0.95
C GLY A 866 24.50 -3.39 -1.22
N ARG A 867 23.65 -4.37 -0.87
CA ARG A 867 22.20 -4.22 -1.00
C ARG A 867 21.71 -3.07 -0.13
N ARG A 868 20.97 -2.11 -0.70
CA ARG A 868 20.47 -0.91 -0.01
C ARG A 868 18.98 -0.99 0.30
N ARG A 869 18.61 -0.42 1.43
CA ARG A 869 17.23 -0.09 1.79
C ARG A 869 17.12 1.37 2.15
N TYR A 870 16.39 2.13 1.36
CA TYR A 870 16.21 3.57 1.55
C TYR A 870 15.26 3.86 2.71
N LEU A 871 15.61 4.88 3.52
CA LEU A 871 14.96 5.22 4.79
C LEU A 871 14.55 6.70 4.81
N PRO A 872 13.54 7.13 4.04
CA PRO A 872 13.16 8.54 3.95
C PRO A 872 12.74 9.14 5.30
N ASP A 873 12.24 8.31 6.23
CA ASP A 873 11.80 8.74 7.56
C ASP A 873 12.91 8.80 8.61
N ILE A 874 14.18 8.54 8.26
CA ILE A 874 15.29 8.48 9.23
C ILE A 874 15.52 9.82 9.94
N ASN A 875 15.24 10.93 9.25
CA ASN A 875 15.33 12.30 9.75
C ASN A 875 13.95 12.93 9.99
N ALA A 876 12.86 12.14 10.02
CA ALA A 876 11.51 12.64 10.21
C ALA A 876 11.36 13.40 11.55
N GLY A 877 10.62 14.51 11.54
CA GLY A 877 10.30 15.29 12.74
C GLY A 877 9.48 14.50 13.77
N HIS A 878 8.60 13.60 13.31
CA HIS A 878 7.77 12.78 14.19
C HIS A 878 8.60 11.68 14.87
N PRO A 879 8.67 11.63 16.23
CA PRO A 879 9.52 10.69 16.95
C PRO A 879 9.22 9.21 16.65
N GLY A 880 7.96 8.87 16.42
CA GLY A 880 7.53 7.49 16.13
C GLY A 880 8.04 6.99 14.76
N HIS A 881 7.96 7.81 13.71
CA HIS A 881 8.46 7.51 12.36
C HIS A 881 9.98 7.39 12.38
N ARG A 882 10.67 8.36 12.99
CA ARG A 882 12.12 8.31 13.16
C ARG A 882 12.58 7.07 13.90
N ALA A 883 11.95 6.74 15.03
CA ALA A 883 12.30 5.54 15.79
C ALA A 883 12.03 4.24 15.02
N ALA A 884 11.02 4.21 14.15
CA ALA A 884 10.78 3.07 13.26
C ALA A 884 11.90 2.95 12.21
N ALA A 885 12.28 4.04 11.56
CA ALA A 885 13.38 4.07 10.59
C ALA A 885 14.73 3.72 11.24
N GLU A 886 15.01 4.20 12.44
CA GLU A 886 16.20 3.82 13.22
C GLU A 886 16.27 2.32 13.52
N ARG A 887 15.14 1.67 13.86
CA ARG A 887 15.12 0.21 14.01
C ARG A 887 15.44 -0.49 12.69
N VAL A 888 14.90 -0.01 11.60
CA VAL A 888 15.19 -0.58 10.27
C VAL A 888 16.66 -0.40 9.90
N SER A 889 17.29 0.75 10.21
CA SER A 889 18.70 1.00 9.90
C SER A 889 19.66 0.03 10.61
N VAL A 890 19.27 -0.47 11.77
CA VAL A 890 20.05 -1.46 12.53
C VAL A 890 19.79 -2.89 12.04
N ASN A 891 18.51 -3.20 11.74
CA ASN A 891 18.11 -4.56 11.38
C ASN A 891 18.50 -4.94 9.95
N MET A 892 18.43 -3.99 9.01
CA MET A 892 18.64 -4.25 7.58
C MET A 892 20.05 -4.80 7.28
N PRO A 893 21.16 -4.27 7.82
CA PRO A 893 22.49 -4.81 7.59
C PRO A 893 22.60 -6.28 8.00
N ILE A 894 21.94 -6.68 9.09
CA ILE A 894 22.01 -8.05 9.63
C ILE A 894 21.10 -8.99 8.82
N GLN A 895 19.83 -8.69 8.73
CA GLN A 895 18.85 -9.55 8.05
C GLN A 895 19.06 -9.62 6.54
N GLY A 896 19.45 -8.49 5.94
CA GLY A 896 19.75 -8.44 4.51
C GLY A 896 21.00 -9.23 4.16
N THR A 897 22.06 -9.15 4.99
CA THR A 897 23.27 -9.97 4.79
C THR A 897 22.95 -11.46 4.96
N ALA A 898 22.10 -11.84 5.93
CA ALA A 898 21.66 -13.24 6.05
C ALA A 898 20.90 -13.71 4.80
N ALA A 899 20.07 -12.84 4.20
CA ALA A 899 19.39 -13.15 2.95
C ALA A 899 20.38 -13.29 1.78
N ASP A 900 21.41 -12.46 1.71
CA ASP A 900 22.43 -12.55 0.67
C ASP A 900 23.29 -13.81 0.82
N VAL A 901 23.64 -14.19 2.06
CA VAL A 901 24.40 -15.44 2.35
C VAL A 901 23.64 -16.66 1.86
N ILE A 902 22.36 -16.80 2.20
CA ILE A 902 21.59 -18.00 1.79
C ILE A 902 21.39 -18.03 0.27
N LYS A 903 21.21 -16.88 -0.39
CA LYS A 903 21.12 -16.81 -1.85
C LYS A 903 22.41 -17.23 -2.54
N LEU A 904 23.56 -16.80 -2.02
CA LEU A 904 24.87 -17.22 -2.51
C LEU A 904 25.07 -18.73 -2.30
N ALA A 905 24.69 -19.27 -1.13
CA ALA A 905 24.71 -20.71 -0.89
C ALA A 905 23.84 -21.48 -1.89
N MET A 906 22.63 -21.01 -2.17
CA MET A 906 21.75 -21.62 -3.18
C MET A 906 22.41 -21.66 -4.56
N ILE A 907 23.05 -20.56 -4.97
CA ILE A 907 23.75 -20.44 -6.26
C ILE A 907 24.91 -21.43 -6.33
N ASN A 908 25.78 -21.45 -5.31
CA ASN A 908 26.94 -22.30 -5.26
C ASN A 908 26.57 -23.79 -5.28
N ILE A 909 25.63 -24.19 -4.41
CA ILE A 909 25.14 -25.58 -4.34
C ILE A 909 24.49 -26.01 -5.65
N SER A 910 23.61 -25.19 -6.23
CA SER A 910 22.96 -25.53 -7.51
C SER A 910 23.97 -25.71 -8.65
N ASN A 911 24.98 -24.87 -8.70
CA ASN A 911 26.05 -25.01 -9.70
C ASN A 911 26.86 -26.30 -9.51
N GLU A 912 27.19 -26.67 -8.27
CA GLU A 912 27.92 -27.88 -7.97
C GLU A 912 27.06 -29.14 -8.24
N MET A 913 25.79 -29.17 -7.85
CA MET A 913 24.84 -30.22 -8.21
C MET A 913 24.78 -30.45 -9.72
N LYS A 914 24.74 -29.38 -10.53
CA LYS A 914 24.78 -29.47 -11.99
C LYS A 914 26.10 -29.99 -12.53
N THR A 915 27.23 -29.59 -11.93
CA THR A 915 28.57 -30.03 -12.30
C THR A 915 28.73 -31.53 -12.07
N GLN A 916 28.24 -32.02 -10.91
CA GLN A 916 28.25 -33.43 -10.54
C GLN A 916 27.12 -34.24 -11.20
N LYS A 917 26.22 -33.59 -11.94
CA LYS A 917 25.03 -34.19 -12.60
C LYS A 917 24.13 -34.93 -11.63
N MET A 918 23.95 -34.42 -10.44
CA MET A 918 23.09 -35.00 -9.41
C MET A 918 21.62 -35.01 -9.81
N GLN A 919 20.89 -36.02 -9.34
CA GLN A 919 19.42 -36.11 -9.51
C GLN A 919 18.64 -35.51 -8.35
N SER A 920 19.30 -35.26 -7.23
CA SER A 920 18.74 -34.56 -6.08
C SER A 920 18.24 -33.16 -6.45
N LYS A 921 17.26 -32.65 -5.73
CA LYS A 921 16.56 -31.40 -6.09
C LYS A 921 16.55 -30.45 -4.90
N MET A 922 16.88 -29.19 -5.13
CA MET A 922 16.56 -28.12 -4.20
C MET A 922 15.04 -27.84 -4.31
N SER A 923 14.32 -27.91 -3.20
CA SER A 923 12.85 -27.85 -3.21
C SER A 923 12.31 -26.56 -2.60
N ILE A 924 12.76 -26.18 -1.40
CA ILE A 924 12.24 -25.01 -0.66
C ILE A 924 13.36 -24.30 0.09
N GLN A 925 13.27 -22.99 0.16
CA GLN A 925 13.99 -22.13 1.08
C GLN A 925 13.02 -21.56 2.11
N VAL A 926 13.28 -21.76 3.42
CA VAL A 926 12.47 -21.28 4.53
C VAL A 926 13.33 -20.58 5.56
N HIS A 927 13.19 -19.25 5.69
CA HIS A 927 14.03 -18.44 6.58
C HIS A 927 15.53 -18.61 6.29
N ASP A 928 16.26 -19.32 7.16
CA ASP A 928 17.69 -19.59 7.06
C ASP A 928 17.97 -21.07 6.72
N GLU A 929 16.96 -21.82 6.29
CA GLU A 929 16.96 -23.25 5.99
C GLU A 929 16.79 -23.52 4.50
N LEU A 930 17.56 -24.47 3.95
CA LEU A 930 17.39 -25.05 2.62
C LEU A 930 16.92 -26.50 2.75
N ILE A 931 15.92 -26.88 1.95
CA ILE A 931 15.35 -28.23 1.94
C ILE A 931 15.55 -28.83 0.55
N PHE A 932 16.14 -30.02 0.54
CA PHE A 932 16.41 -30.80 -0.65
C PHE A 932 15.62 -32.12 -0.62
N GLU A 933 15.20 -32.56 -1.77
CA GLU A 933 14.73 -33.92 -2.03
C GLU A 933 15.89 -34.72 -2.64
N ILE A 934 16.40 -35.68 -1.87
CA ILE A 934 17.66 -36.39 -2.17
C ILE A 934 17.37 -37.70 -2.90
N ALA A 935 18.02 -37.88 -4.02
CA ALA A 935 17.96 -39.11 -4.82
C ALA A 935 18.65 -40.30 -4.12
N PRO A 936 18.21 -41.52 -4.40
CA PRO A 936 18.85 -42.71 -3.85
C PRO A 936 20.34 -42.79 -4.13
N GLY A 937 21.14 -42.93 -3.08
CA GLY A 937 22.61 -43.00 -3.15
C GLY A 937 23.36 -41.68 -3.09
N GLU A 938 22.68 -40.51 -3.17
CA GLU A 938 23.33 -39.17 -3.18
C GLU A 938 23.39 -38.50 -1.80
N LEU A 939 22.86 -39.13 -0.73
CA LEU A 939 22.75 -38.47 0.58
C LEU A 939 24.06 -37.98 1.14
N MET A 940 25.08 -38.81 1.12
CA MET A 940 26.40 -38.51 1.71
C MET A 940 27.08 -37.35 0.96
N GLU A 941 27.02 -37.37 -0.37
CA GLU A 941 27.56 -36.28 -1.19
C GLU A 941 26.81 -34.96 -0.97
N MET A 942 25.47 -35.01 -0.95
CA MET A 942 24.69 -33.82 -0.69
C MET A 942 24.88 -33.28 0.73
N GLN A 943 24.96 -34.14 1.74
CA GLN A 943 25.27 -33.74 3.10
C GLN A 943 26.62 -33.05 3.18
N MET A 944 27.67 -33.63 2.62
CA MET A 944 29.00 -33.05 2.57
C MET A 944 29.00 -31.72 1.82
N MET A 945 28.26 -31.64 0.70
CA MET A 945 28.15 -30.43 -0.10
C MET A 945 27.51 -29.29 0.73
N VAL A 946 26.34 -29.50 1.36
CA VAL A 946 25.63 -28.43 2.11
C VAL A 946 26.40 -28.03 3.36
N THR A 947 27.01 -28.97 4.09
CA THR A 947 27.80 -28.67 5.31
C THR A 947 29.13 -28.00 5.03
N THR A 948 29.62 -28.04 3.79
CA THR A 948 30.84 -27.32 3.35
C THR A 948 30.48 -25.99 2.70
N MET A 949 29.61 -25.99 1.69
CA MET A 949 29.40 -24.82 0.84
C MET A 949 28.47 -23.74 1.48
N MET A 950 27.57 -24.13 2.36
CA MET A 950 26.77 -23.13 3.08
C MET A 950 27.63 -22.29 4.04
N PRO A 951 28.50 -22.88 4.90
CA PRO A 951 29.45 -22.11 5.72
C PRO A 951 30.38 -21.21 4.91
N GLU A 952 30.78 -21.62 3.73
CA GLU A 952 31.73 -20.93 2.85
C GLU A 952 31.04 -19.91 1.91
N ALA A 953 29.72 -19.76 1.97
CA ALA A 953 28.96 -18.88 1.06
C ALA A 953 29.37 -17.39 1.14
N MET A 954 29.89 -16.96 2.29
CA MET A 954 30.41 -15.60 2.51
C MET A 954 31.52 -15.60 3.54
N ASP A 955 32.59 -14.88 3.27
CA ASP A 955 33.73 -14.72 4.18
C ASP A 955 33.35 -13.71 5.31
N LEU A 956 33.19 -14.23 6.52
CA LEU A 956 32.90 -13.45 7.73
C LEU A 956 34.01 -13.66 8.77
N THR A 957 34.22 -12.72 9.68
CA THR A 957 35.18 -12.81 10.79
C THR A 957 34.89 -13.93 11.78
N VAL A 958 33.70 -14.49 11.75
CA VAL A 958 33.32 -15.68 12.53
C VAL A 958 32.79 -16.74 11.59
N PRO A 959 33.09 -18.05 11.85
CA PRO A 959 32.64 -19.11 10.96
C PRO A 959 31.09 -19.21 11.00
N LEU A 960 30.49 -19.41 9.84
CA LEU A 960 29.10 -19.84 9.74
C LEU A 960 29.04 -21.34 10.04
N LEU A 961 27.99 -21.76 10.76
CA LEU A 961 27.74 -23.17 11.08
C LEU A 961 26.39 -23.60 10.52
N VAL A 962 26.33 -24.83 10.05
CA VAL A 962 25.12 -25.44 9.46
C VAL A 962 24.80 -26.73 10.19
N GLU A 963 23.54 -26.89 10.54
CA GLU A 963 22.99 -28.13 11.08
C GLU A 963 22.22 -28.85 9.98
N ALA A 964 22.55 -30.13 9.74
CA ALA A 964 21.86 -30.95 8.75
C ALA A 964 20.97 -31.99 9.40
N LYS A 965 19.81 -32.25 8.78
CA LYS A 965 18.83 -33.24 9.21
C LYS A 965 18.29 -33.97 8.00
N THR A 966 18.00 -35.27 8.16
CA THR A 966 17.43 -36.09 7.09
C THR A 966 16.23 -36.89 7.58
N GLY A 967 15.32 -37.21 6.69
CA GLY A 967 14.16 -38.02 7.02
C GLY A 967 13.16 -38.19 5.88
N PRO A 968 12.15 -39.03 6.08
CA PRO A 968 11.15 -39.36 5.05
C PRO A 968 10.13 -38.25 4.83
N THR A 969 9.94 -37.37 5.83
CA THR A 969 9.00 -36.26 5.78
C THR A 969 9.67 -35.00 6.29
N TRP A 970 9.15 -33.80 5.90
CA TRP A 970 9.69 -32.54 6.40
C TRP A 970 9.46 -32.35 7.92
N GLY A 971 8.47 -33.06 8.51
CA GLY A 971 8.21 -32.97 9.95
C GLY A 971 8.94 -33.98 10.81
N ASP A 972 9.47 -35.03 10.20
CA ASP A 972 10.20 -36.15 10.85
C ASP A 972 11.60 -36.27 10.22
N MET A 973 12.52 -35.48 10.78
CA MET A 973 13.93 -35.49 10.38
C MET A 973 14.82 -35.62 11.61
N ASP A 974 15.80 -36.50 11.51
CA ASP A 974 16.85 -36.70 12.52
C ASP A 974 18.14 -35.99 12.14
N SER A 975 18.86 -35.49 13.15
CA SER A 975 20.16 -34.85 12.92
C SER A 975 21.12 -35.87 12.32
N VAL A 976 21.91 -35.42 11.35
CA VAL A 976 22.97 -36.20 10.71
C VAL A 976 24.26 -35.65 11.23
N ASP A 977 25.10 -36.51 11.85
CA ASP A 977 26.42 -36.16 12.41
C ASP A 977 27.46 -35.94 11.30
#